data_9502b6b00ea8bf51170a5864d9db8424
#
_entry.id   9502b6b00ea8bf51170a5864d9db8424
#
_cell.length_a   1.000
_cell.length_b   1.000
_cell.length_c   1.000
_cell.angle_alpha   90.00
_cell.angle_beta   90.00
_cell.angle_gamma   90.00
#
_symmetry.space_group_name_H-M   'P 1'
#
loop_
_entity.id
_entity.type
_entity.pdbx_description
1 polymer ?
#
loop_
_entity_poly.entity_id
_entity_poly.type
_entity_poly.pdbx_seq_one_letter_code
_entity_poly.pdbx_strand_id
1 'polypeptide(L)'
;MAKRKEKKLTPARPQLGDNVEILSAGEVLESAITDTLETNYMPYAMSVIVSRALPEIDGFKPAHRKLLYTMYGMGLLKGNRTKSANIVGSTMHLNPHGDAAIYDTMVRMGRSNESLLVPFVDSKGNFGKAYSRDMAYAAARYTEAKLEPVCDELFRDIDKDTVDFVPNYDGTTTEPTLLPVTFPTILANNTLGIAVGMASNICSFNLEELCNATIALMKDPQADLREIIPAPDFVGGGTILYDAAEMQNVLENGRGSVRVRAKWSYDKANNCIDVTRIPPTTTVEAIMDKITELVKLGKIREISDMRDETDLNGLKLTIDLKRGQDPDKLMARLYKATPLEDSFACNFNVLIAGQPKVLGVRSILLEWIAFRAECVRRRTYYDLQGKQKRLHLLKGLKAILLDIDKAIEIVRNTAEETEVVPNLMIGFGIDEVQAEYVAEIKLRHLNREYILKRTEEIEELENAIADLEDILKRPARINKIIMKELGDVAKKYGKPRRCEIMYEIPASEAEEPEQQIPDYPVHLFFTRDGYFKKITPQSLRMSGEQKLKDGDEVLFTCESTNSTELLFFTNHRQVYKSHAYDFADSKASVLGDYVASALGMEEGEVPLYMVVTPDYKGWMLFLYENGKCAKVPLSSYETKQNRRKLLKAYSDKAELAFMRFIPEETELAIFTTNNRLLLVGSALIPEKATRDTAGVNVVTLKKNAGISRLTLAEGLELNDAPRYRVRTLPAAGATLKENDRIEQLTL
;
A
#
# COMPACT_ATOMS: atom_id res chain seq x y z
N MET A 1 -24.49 48.38 24.44
CA MET A 1 -23.40 47.79 23.64
C MET A 1 -22.08 48.20 24.24
N ALA A 2 -21.46 47.29 25.03
CA ALA A 2 -20.21 47.54 25.73
C ALA A 2 -19.06 46.97 24.90
N LYS A 3 -18.14 47.84 24.48
CA LYS A 3 -16.90 47.48 23.79
C LYS A 3 -16.00 46.70 24.76
N ARG A 4 -15.79 45.40 24.50
CA ARG A 4 -14.78 44.59 25.15
C ARG A 4 -13.41 45.07 24.69
N LYS A 5 -12.60 45.56 25.62
CA LYS A 5 -11.18 45.91 25.39
C LYS A 5 -10.39 44.58 25.28
N GLU A 6 -9.84 44.32 24.13
CA GLU A 6 -8.85 43.25 23.93
C GLU A 6 -7.59 43.59 24.73
N LYS A 7 -7.23 42.71 25.65
CA LYS A 7 -5.93 42.75 26.30
C LYS A 7 -4.90 42.20 25.32
N LYS A 8 -4.02 43.05 24.82
CA LYS A 8 -2.78 42.62 24.13
C LYS A 8 -1.94 41.84 25.11
N LEU A 9 -1.88 40.52 24.94
CA LEU A 9 -0.89 39.68 25.57
C LEU A 9 0.46 39.96 24.92
N THR A 10 1.38 40.58 25.65
CA THR A 10 2.78 40.70 25.25
C THR A 10 3.40 39.25 25.33
N PRO A 11 3.95 38.71 24.24
CA PRO A 11 4.58 37.39 24.31
C PRO A 11 5.79 37.41 25.26
N ALA A 12 5.87 36.42 26.11
CA ALA A 12 7.03 36.22 26.98
C ALA A 12 8.28 36.06 26.10
N ARG A 13 9.30 36.90 26.31
CA ARG A 13 10.60 36.77 25.63
C ARG A 13 11.20 35.41 25.97
N PRO A 14 11.62 34.60 25.00
CA PRO A 14 12.35 33.37 25.28
C PRO A 14 13.65 33.73 26.00
N GLN A 15 13.97 33.04 27.09
CA GLN A 15 15.27 33.14 27.76
C GLN A 15 16.32 32.49 26.84
N LEU A 16 17.08 33.29 26.16
CA LEU A 16 18.23 32.90 25.35
C LEU A 16 19.47 32.84 26.25
N GLY A 17 20.35 31.85 26.02
CA GLY A 17 21.61 31.73 26.73
C GLY A 17 22.53 32.94 26.48
N ASP A 18 23.44 33.19 27.41
CA ASP A 18 24.29 34.41 27.48
C ASP A 18 25.18 34.70 26.25
N ASN A 19 25.21 33.79 25.28
CA ASN A 19 26.05 33.90 24.05
C ASN A 19 25.24 34.13 22.77
N VAL A 20 23.99 34.54 22.86
CA VAL A 20 23.12 34.76 21.68
C VAL A 20 22.81 36.25 21.55
N GLU A 21 23.38 36.90 20.54
CA GLU A 21 23.12 38.28 20.18
C GLU A 21 21.98 38.34 19.15
N ILE A 22 20.86 38.98 19.50
CA ILE A 22 19.73 39.15 18.57
C ILE A 22 19.99 40.41 17.73
N LEU A 23 20.42 40.22 16.48
CA LEU A 23 20.70 41.31 15.55
C LEU A 23 19.45 42.04 15.02
N SER A 24 18.28 41.34 15.00
CA SER A 24 16.99 41.96 14.74
C SER A 24 15.87 41.09 15.35
N ALA A 25 14.87 41.70 15.94
CA ALA A 25 13.65 41.03 16.34
C ALA A 25 12.75 40.87 15.11
N GLY A 26 12.52 39.62 14.68
CA GLY A 26 11.50 39.35 13.67
C GLY A 26 10.10 39.67 14.18
N GLU A 27 9.19 40.05 13.29
CA GLU A 27 7.77 40.20 13.62
C GLU A 27 7.16 38.80 13.78
N VAL A 28 6.57 38.54 14.94
CA VAL A 28 5.84 37.28 15.21
C VAL A 28 4.38 37.55 14.90
N LEU A 29 3.91 36.94 13.83
CA LEU A 29 2.48 36.98 13.44
C LEU A 29 1.78 35.78 14.04
N GLU A 30 0.68 35.98 14.75
CA GLU A 30 -0.21 34.89 15.18
C GLU A 30 -1.07 34.48 13.98
N SER A 31 -1.01 33.24 13.59
CA SER A 31 -1.82 32.62 12.54
C SER A 31 -2.53 31.40 13.10
N ALA A 32 -3.80 31.23 12.77
CA ALA A 32 -4.52 30.01 13.10
C ALA A 32 -3.93 28.83 12.34
N ILE A 33 -3.81 27.69 13.01
CA ILE A 33 -3.29 26.47 12.36
C ILE A 33 -4.16 26.03 11.18
N THR A 34 -5.47 26.30 11.23
CA THR A 34 -6.42 26.08 10.13
C THR A 34 -6.02 26.84 8.88
N ASP A 35 -5.68 28.12 9.01
CA ASP A 35 -5.29 28.99 7.89
C ASP A 35 -3.97 28.49 7.27
N THR A 36 -3.03 28.05 8.10
CA THR A 36 -1.76 27.45 7.64
C THR A 36 -2.01 26.14 6.93
N LEU A 37 -2.91 25.29 7.41
CA LEU A 37 -3.28 24.05 6.74
C LEU A 37 -3.95 24.31 5.40
N GLU A 38 -4.89 25.24 5.32
CA GLU A 38 -5.61 25.56 4.07
C GLU A 38 -4.68 26.19 3.02
N THR A 39 -3.82 27.12 3.43
CA THR A 39 -3.00 27.89 2.48
C THR A 39 -1.72 27.18 2.06
N ASN A 40 -1.12 26.35 2.92
CA ASN A 40 0.18 25.73 2.66
C ASN A 40 0.11 24.21 2.50
N TYR A 41 -0.62 23.50 3.41
CA TYR A 41 -0.64 22.05 3.41
C TYR A 41 -1.62 21.47 2.40
N MET A 42 -2.81 22.03 2.26
CA MET A 42 -3.81 21.54 1.31
C MET A 42 -3.34 21.63 -0.15
N PRO A 43 -2.75 22.75 -0.64
CA PRO A 43 -2.19 22.81 -1.99
C PRO A 43 -1.07 21.78 -2.21
N TYR A 44 -0.20 21.56 -1.22
CA TYR A 44 0.80 20.50 -1.28
C TYR A 44 0.18 19.12 -1.37
N ALA A 45 -0.78 18.81 -0.49
CA ALA A 45 -1.48 17.52 -0.49
C ALA A 45 -2.17 17.26 -1.84
N MET A 46 -2.89 18.25 -2.37
CA MET A 46 -3.55 18.18 -3.68
C MET A 46 -2.55 17.99 -4.81
N SER A 47 -1.43 18.70 -4.79
CA SER A 47 -0.36 18.51 -5.79
C SER A 47 0.20 17.08 -5.76
N VAL A 48 0.45 16.50 -4.58
CA VAL A 48 0.92 15.11 -4.46
C VAL A 48 -0.13 14.12 -4.97
N ILE A 49 -1.41 14.35 -4.70
CA ILE A 49 -2.51 13.49 -5.15
C ILE A 49 -2.62 13.53 -6.68
N VAL A 50 -2.79 14.72 -7.25
CA VAL A 50 -3.15 14.92 -8.67
C VAL A 50 -1.92 14.79 -9.58
N SER A 51 -0.78 15.38 -9.19
CA SER A 51 0.36 15.50 -10.10
C SER A 51 1.44 14.42 -9.90
N ARG A 52 1.25 13.48 -8.95
CA ARG A 52 2.31 12.51 -8.65
C ARG A 52 1.82 11.08 -8.39
N ALA A 53 0.82 10.90 -7.51
CA ALA A 53 0.59 9.59 -6.89
C ALA A 53 -0.49 8.76 -7.59
N LEU A 54 -1.60 9.38 -7.98
CA LEU A 54 -2.73 8.67 -8.54
C LEU A 54 -2.66 8.59 -10.08
N PRO A 55 -3.05 7.45 -10.66
CA PRO A 55 -3.20 7.36 -12.11
C PRO A 55 -4.47 8.03 -12.58
N GLU A 56 -4.46 8.56 -13.81
CA GLU A 56 -5.65 9.04 -14.50
C GLU A 56 -6.29 7.93 -15.34
N ILE A 57 -7.40 8.24 -16.00
CA ILE A 57 -8.19 7.27 -16.79
C ILE A 57 -7.39 6.60 -17.92
N ASP A 58 -6.34 7.23 -18.40
CA ASP A 58 -5.41 6.67 -19.37
C ASP A 58 -4.41 5.65 -18.74
N GLY A 59 -4.50 5.41 -17.43
CA GLY A 59 -3.68 4.45 -16.69
C GLY A 59 -2.30 4.94 -16.29
N PHE A 60 -1.99 6.19 -16.55
CA PHE A 60 -0.65 6.73 -16.32
C PHE A 60 -0.65 7.82 -15.23
N LYS A 61 0.44 7.85 -14.47
CA LYS A 61 0.84 9.01 -13.67
C LYS A 61 1.55 10.02 -14.59
N PRO A 62 1.62 11.31 -14.22
CA PRO A 62 2.28 12.31 -15.05
C PRO A 62 3.73 11.94 -15.44
N ALA A 63 4.53 11.42 -14.52
CA ALA A 63 5.89 10.98 -14.81
C ALA A 63 5.97 9.84 -15.85
N HIS A 64 5.03 8.89 -15.80
CA HIS A 64 4.91 7.81 -16.78
C HIS A 64 4.58 8.35 -18.16
N ARG A 65 3.57 9.23 -18.23
CA ARG A 65 3.09 9.82 -19.48
C ARG A 65 4.18 10.65 -20.14
N LYS A 66 4.89 11.49 -19.41
CA LYS A 66 5.99 12.32 -19.89
C LYS A 66 7.14 11.49 -20.45
N LEU A 67 7.53 10.42 -19.77
CA LEU A 67 8.57 9.50 -20.23
C LEU A 67 8.17 8.83 -21.55
N LEU A 68 6.98 8.23 -21.61
CA LEU A 68 6.51 7.53 -22.80
C LEU A 68 6.31 8.48 -23.98
N TYR A 69 5.80 9.70 -23.74
CA TYR A 69 5.65 10.73 -24.78
C TYR A 69 6.99 11.23 -25.31
N THR A 70 7.98 11.42 -24.43
CA THR A 70 9.36 11.73 -24.85
C THR A 70 9.91 10.63 -25.75
N MET A 71 9.76 9.37 -25.37
CA MET A 71 10.22 8.24 -26.20
C MET A 71 9.50 8.19 -27.56
N TYR A 72 8.22 8.51 -27.58
CA TYR A 72 7.44 8.62 -28.83
C TYR A 72 7.98 9.76 -29.71
N GLY A 73 8.17 10.95 -29.15
CA GLY A 73 8.74 12.11 -29.87
C GLY A 73 10.16 11.89 -30.40
N MET A 74 10.96 11.05 -29.74
CA MET A 74 12.26 10.58 -30.20
C MET A 74 12.17 9.54 -31.35
N GLY A 75 10.98 9.14 -31.77
CA GLY A 75 10.77 8.14 -32.82
C GLY A 75 11.06 6.70 -32.40
N LEU A 76 11.13 6.42 -31.11
CA LEU A 76 11.51 5.11 -30.55
C LEU A 76 10.42 4.04 -30.66
N LEU A 77 9.26 4.35 -31.23
CA LEU A 77 8.22 3.36 -31.51
C LEU A 77 8.63 2.46 -32.71
N LYS A 78 9.16 3.04 -33.77
CA LYS A 78 9.57 2.34 -34.99
C LYS A 78 11.09 2.32 -35.18
N GLY A 79 11.81 3.17 -34.42
CA GLY A 79 13.26 3.31 -34.50
C GLY A 79 14.06 2.22 -33.79
N ASN A 80 15.36 2.35 -33.88
CA ASN A 80 16.29 1.50 -33.11
C ASN A 80 16.32 1.90 -31.64
N ARG A 81 16.75 0.96 -30.76
CA ARG A 81 17.01 1.27 -29.35
C ARG A 81 18.10 2.34 -29.24
N THR A 82 17.97 3.20 -28.24
CA THR A 82 18.98 4.18 -27.87
C THR A 82 19.41 3.96 -26.41
N LYS A 83 20.51 4.58 -25.99
CA LYS A 83 20.96 4.50 -24.58
C LYS A 83 19.90 5.08 -23.66
N SER A 84 19.63 4.37 -22.57
CA SER A 84 18.66 4.81 -21.56
C SER A 84 18.99 6.20 -21.02
N ALA A 85 20.27 6.54 -20.87
CA ALA A 85 20.72 7.87 -20.45
C ALA A 85 20.25 9.00 -21.40
N ASN A 86 20.18 8.76 -22.73
CA ASN A 86 19.68 9.74 -23.69
C ASN A 86 18.16 9.98 -23.50
N ILE A 87 17.41 8.89 -23.26
CA ILE A 87 15.96 8.99 -23.00
C ILE A 87 15.70 9.77 -21.72
N VAL A 88 16.45 9.46 -20.66
CA VAL A 88 16.34 10.13 -19.36
C VAL A 88 16.63 11.63 -19.52
N GLY A 89 17.75 11.99 -20.18
CA GLY A 89 18.11 13.38 -20.42
C GLY A 89 17.06 14.15 -21.22
N SER A 90 16.52 13.53 -22.29
CA SER A 90 15.44 14.13 -23.07
C SER A 90 14.14 14.28 -22.29
N THR A 91 13.84 13.35 -21.38
CA THR A 91 12.62 13.40 -20.56
C THR A 91 12.63 14.55 -19.56
N MET A 92 13.82 15.02 -19.13
CA MET A 92 13.95 16.15 -18.21
C MET A 92 13.37 17.46 -18.76
N HIS A 93 13.26 17.62 -20.09
CA HIS A 93 12.58 18.77 -20.70
C HIS A 93 11.06 18.82 -20.40
N LEU A 94 10.45 17.68 -20.10
CA LEU A 94 9.03 17.61 -19.70
C LEU A 94 8.88 17.35 -18.20
N ASN A 95 9.83 16.66 -17.59
CA ASN A 95 9.77 16.23 -16.18
C ASN A 95 11.00 16.75 -15.41
N PRO A 96 10.92 17.92 -14.73
CA PRO A 96 12.04 18.56 -14.05
C PRO A 96 12.38 17.88 -12.70
N HIS A 97 12.57 16.57 -12.71
CA HIS A 97 12.95 15.76 -11.56
C HIS A 97 14.31 15.11 -11.79
N GLY A 98 14.87 14.53 -10.73
CA GLY A 98 16.16 13.85 -10.80
C GLY A 98 16.19 12.70 -11.82
N ASP A 99 17.29 12.57 -12.54
CA ASP A 99 17.54 11.55 -13.56
C ASP A 99 17.35 10.12 -13.03
N ALA A 100 17.73 9.86 -11.78
CA ALA A 100 17.53 8.56 -11.13
C ALA A 100 16.06 8.18 -11.04
N ALA A 101 15.14 9.11 -10.71
CA ALA A 101 13.71 8.85 -10.61
C ALA A 101 13.08 8.56 -11.98
N ILE A 102 13.53 9.27 -13.02
CA ILE A 102 13.09 9.03 -14.39
C ILE A 102 13.57 7.65 -14.87
N TYR A 103 14.83 7.31 -14.57
CA TYR A 103 15.38 6.02 -14.94
C TYR A 103 14.71 4.85 -14.21
N ASP A 104 14.45 4.97 -12.90
CA ASP A 104 13.71 3.96 -12.13
C ASP A 104 12.30 3.74 -12.71
N THR A 105 11.62 4.83 -13.10
CA THR A 105 10.33 4.75 -13.80
C THR A 105 10.44 3.96 -15.10
N MET A 106 11.47 4.23 -15.92
CA MET A 106 11.70 3.51 -17.17
C MET A 106 12.02 2.04 -16.93
N VAL A 107 12.82 1.73 -15.92
CA VAL A 107 13.16 0.36 -15.52
C VAL A 107 11.90 -0.43 -15.20
N ARG A 108 11.02 0.11 -14.37
CA ARG A 108 9.75 -0.54 -14.00
C ARG A 108 8.80 -0.76 -15.18
N MET A 109 8.87 0.07 -16.23
CA MET A 109 8.11 -0.13 -17.46
C MET A 109 8.76 -1.13 -18.42
N GLY A 110 9.99 -1.55 -18.13
CA GLY A 110 10.78 -2.45 -18.95
C GLY A 110 10.29 -3.89 -18.91
N ARG A 111 10.20 -4.52 -20.11
CA ARG A 111 9.80 -5.93 -20.24
C ARG A 111 10.67 -6.88 -19.39
N SER A 112 11.99 -6.68 -19.36
CA SER A 112 12.91 -7.54 -18.65
C SER A 112 12.90 -7.37 -17.14
N ASN A 113 12.34 -6.29 -16.61
CA ASN A 113 12.15 -6.06 -15.18
C ASN A 113 11.01 -6.91 -14.60
N GLU A 114 10.01 -7.26 -15.42
CA GLU A 114 8.85 -8.07 -15.00
C GLU A 114 8.00 -7.44 -13.88
N SER A 115 7.88 -6.10 -13.88
CA SER A 115 6.95 -5.39 -13.00
C SER A 115 5.54 -5.32 -13.58
N LEU A 116 5.40 -5.24 -14.92
CA LEU A 116 4.14 -5.00 -15.60
C LEU A 116 3.68 -6.23 -16.37
N LEU A 117 2.37 -6.50 -16.34
CA LEU A 117 1.75 -7.57 -17.11
C LEU A 117 1.79 -7.24 -18.63
N VAL A 118 1.56 -5.96 -18.96
CA VAL A 118 1.71 -5.40 -20.31
C VAL A 118 2.82 -4.34 -20.27
N PRO A 119 4.08 -4.70 -20.54
CA PRO A 119 5.20 -3.77 -20.52
C PRO A 119 5.13 -2.76 -21.67
N PHE A 120 5.69 -1.56 -21.47
CA PHE A 120 5.70 -0.47 -22.45
C PHE A 120 7.08 -0.17 -23.01
N VAL A 121 8.14 -0.65 -22.35
CA VAL A 121 9.54 -0.41 -22.74
C VAL A 121 10.20 -1.72 -23.15
N ASP A 122 10.62 -1.81 -24.40
CA ASP A 122 11.47 -2.87 -24.93
C ASP A 122 12.92 -2.59 -24.49
N SER A 123 13.34 -3.31 -23.47
CA SER A 123 14.58 -3.13 -22.73
C SER A 123 15.67 -4.10 -23.18
N LYS A 124 16.91 -3.60 -23.29
CA LYS A 124 18.12 -4.39 -23.57
C LYS A 124 19.22 -4.06 -22.55
N GLY A 125 19.83 -5.09 -22.00
CA GLY A 125 20.76 -5.01 -20.89
C GLY A 125 20.11 -5.40 -19.57
N ASN A 126 20.82 -5.15 -18.46
CA ASN A 126 20.31 -5.52 -17.13
C ASN A 126 19.37 -4.43 -16.59
N PHE A 127 18.07 -4.71 -16.60
CA PHE A 127 17.00 -3.89 -16.00
C PHE A 127 16.57 -4.42 -14.63
N GLY A 128 17.33 -5.32 -14.01
CA GLY A 128 16.96 -5.94 -12.74
C GLY A 128 15.73 -6.84 -12.85
N LYS A 129 15.24 -7.27 -11.69
CA LYS A 129 14.01 -8.08 -11.58
C LYS A 129 13.14 -7.55 -10.44
N ALA A 130 11.86 -7.35 -10.69
CA ALA A 130 10.93 -6.80 -9.71
C ALA A 130 10.72 -7.73 -8.50
N TYR A 131 10.87 -9.03 -8.69
CA TYR A 131 10.71 -10.06 -7.67
C TYR A 131 11.98 -10.32 -6.85
N SER A 132 13.08 -9.58 -7.11
CA SER A 132 14.34 -9.72 -6.36
C SER A 132 14.89 -8.36 -5.95
N ARG A 133 15.26 -8.23 -4.68
CA ARG A 133 15.95 -7.07 -4.12
C ARG A 133 17.40 -7.01 -4.56
N ASP A 134 18.03 -8.16 -4.72
CA ASP A 134 19.47 -8.29 -4.97
C ASP A 134 19.81 -8.21 -6.48
N MET A 135 18.83 -8.46 -7.35
CA MET A 135 18.98 -8.30 -8.81
C MET A 135 18.70 -6.85 -9.23
N ALA A 136 19.58 -5.93 -8.82
CA ALA A 136 19.46 -4.53 -9.18
C ALA A 136 19.76 -4.27 -10.67
N TYR A 137 19.20 -3.20 -11.21
CA TYR A 137 19.42 -2.78 -12.59
C TYR A 137 20.77 -2.07 -12.76
N ALA A 138 21.33 -2.16 -13.96
CA ALA A 138 22.57 -1.47 -14.31
C ALA A 138 22.34 0.03 -14.55
N ALA A 139 23.38 0.85 -14.44
CA ALA A 139 23.30 2.28 -14.72
C ALA A 139 22.82 2.57 -16.16
N ALA A 140 22.09 3.66 -16.35
CA ALA A 140 21.44 4.06 -17.61
C ALA A 140 22.38 4.14 -18.83
N ARG A 141 23.68 4.37 -18.61
CA ARG A 141 24.70 4.40 -19.68
C ARG A 141 25.00 3.02 -20.29
N TYR A 142 24.69 1.94 -19.58
CA TYR A 142 24.92 0.55 -20.06
C TYR A 142 23.71 -0.09 -20.70
N THR A 143 22.52 0.44 -20.44
CA THR A 143 21.26 -0.12 -20.94
C THR A 143 20.77 0.62 -22.18
N GLU A 144 19.93 -0.06 -22.96
CA GLU A 144 19.31 0.49 -24.16
C GLU A 144 17.80 0.20 -24.13
N ALA A 145 17.02 1.14 -24.64
CA ALA A 145 15.56 1.01 -24.64
C ALA A 145 14.92 1.61 -25.89
N LYS A 146 13.72 1.13 -26.19
CA LYS A 146 12.75 1.72 -27.12
C LYS A 146 11.33 1.39 -26.65
N LEU A 147 10.31 1.91 -27.29
CA LEU A 147 8.92 1.56 -26.98
C LEU A 147 8.58 0.14 -27.46
N GLU A 148 7.77 -0.57 -26.68
CA GLU A 148 7.16 -1.84 -27.09
C GLU A 148 6.12 -1.61 -28.21
N PRO A 149 5.87 -2.59 -29.09
CA PRO A 149 4.87 -2.46 -30.15
C PRO A 149 3.45 -2.12 -29.66
N VAL A 150 3.09 -2.51 -28.44
CA VAL A 150 1.80 -2.18 -27.84
C VAL A 150 1.62 -0.67 -27.61
N CYS A 151 2.70 0.10 -27.56
CA CYS A 151 2.65 1.55 -27.43
C CYS A 151 2.07 2.25 -28.67
N ASP A 152 1.99 1.56 -29.83
CA ASP A 152 1.20 2.05 -30.97
C ASP A 152 -0.26 2.34 -30.57
N GLU A 153 -0.79 1.54 -29.65
CA GLU A 153 -2.15 1.68 -29.11
C GLU A 153 -2.28 2.79 -28.06
N LEU A 154 -1.18 3.29 -27.52
CA LEU A 154 -1.19 4.42 -26.58
C LEU A 154 -1.19 5.77 -27.32
N PHE A 155 -0.52 5.84 -28.47
CA PHE A 155 -0.28 7.07 -29.22
C PHE A 155 -1.10 7.16 -30.51
N ARG A 156 -1.99 6.18 -30.75
CA ARG A 156 -2.82 6.16 -31.96
C ARG A 156 -3.61 7.45 -32.09
N ASP A 157 -3.39 8.14 -33.22
CA ASP A 157 -4.08 9.39 -33.58
C ASP A 157 -3.80 10.58 -32.61
N ILE A 158 -2.71 10.58 -31.84
CA ILE A 158 -2.37 11.67 -30.89
C ILE A 158 -2.16 13.01 -31.62
N ASP A 159 -1.76 12.98 -32.88
CA ASP A 159 -1.56 14.11 -33.77
C ASP A 159 -2.86 14.66 -34.42
N LYS A 160 -4.00 14.03 -34.11
CA LYS A 160 -5.33 14.40 -34.63
C LYS A 160 -6.22 15.08 -33.57
N ASP A 161 -5.63 15.86 -32.68
CA ASP A 161 -6.35 16.60 -31.65
C ASP A 161 -7.26 15.72 -30.76
N THR A 162 -6.86 14.47 -30.52
CA THR A 162 -7.65 13.50 -29.74
C THR A 162 -7.64 13.78 -28.25
N VAL A 163 -6.63 14.47 -27.75
CA VAL A 163 -6.43 14.86 -26.35
C VAL A 163 -5.92 16.30 -26.27
N ASP A 164 -6.06 16.92 -25.09
CA ASP A 164 -5.60 18.28 -24.88
C ASP A 164 -4.09 18.31 -24.62
N PHE A 165 -3.45 19.39 -25.08
CA PHE A 165 -2.05 19.70 -24.85
C PHE A 165 -1.94 20.95 -24.00
N VAL A 166 -0.99 20.94 -23.07
CA VAL A 166 -0.68 22.08 -22.20
C VAL A 166 0.81 22.43 -22.31
N PRO A 167 1.20 23.68 -22.05
CA PRO A 167 2.61 24.03 -21.95
C PRO A 167 3.29 23.18 -20.88
N ASN A 168 4.55 22.77 -21.11
CA ASN A 168 5.39 22.15 -20.11
C ASN A 168 5.74 23.16 -18.99
N TYR A 169 6.51 22.75 -18.00
CA TYR A 169 6.82 23.54 -16.80
C TYR A 169 7.55 24.86 -17.10
N ASP A 170 8.28 24.99 -18.19
CA ASP A 170 9.01 26.21 -18.59
C ASP A 170 8.39 26.92 -19.81
N GLY A 171 7.30 26.41 -20.34
CA GLY A 171 6.58 27.00 -21.48
C GLY A 171 7.29 26.87 -22.83
N THR A 172 8.39 26.11 -22.92
CA THR A 172 9.19 25.98 -24.17
C THR A 172 8.59 24.98 -25.14
N THR A 173 7.80 24.04 -24.68
CA THR A 173 7.15 22.99 -25.48
C THR A 173 5.80 22.63 -24.90
N THR A 174 5.07 21.72 -25.55
CA THR A 174 3.77 21.25 -25.08
C THR A 174 3.81 19.75 -24.76
N GLU A 175 2.97 19.34 -23.82
CA GLU A 175 2.79 17.96 -23.41
C GLU A 175 1.32 17.57 -23.38
N PRO A 176 0.97 16.30 -23.67
CA PRO A 176 -0.42 15.85 -23.62
C PRO A 176 -0.87 15.69 -22.17
N THR A 177 -2.10 16.11 -21.88
CA THR A 177 -2.72 15.92 -20.55
C THR A 177 -3.03 14.45 -20.28
N LEU A 178 -3.47 13.72 -21.29
CA LEU A 178 -3.76 12.29 -21.32
C LEU A 178 -3.23 11.65 -22.61
N LEU A 179 -3.10 10.32 -22.64
CA LEU A 179 -2.82 9.59 -23.88
C LEU A 179 -4.11 9.00 -24.46
N PRO A 180 -4.30 9.00 -25.80
CA PRO A 180 -5.53 8.53 -26.46
C PRO A 180 -5.58 6.99 -26.55
N VAL A 181 -5.39 6.30 -25.41
CA VAL A 181 -5.25 4.86 -25.30
C VAL A 181 -6.45 4.10 -25.91
N THR A 182 -6.18 3.04 -26.69
CA THR A 182 -7.20 2.25 -27.37
C THR A 182 -7.73 1.06 -26.57
N PHE A 183 -7.18 0.82 -25.37
CA PHE A 183 -7.63 -0.20 -24.44
C PHE A 183 -7.53 0.32 -22.98
N PRO A 184 -8.25 -0.24 -21.99
CA PRO A 184 -8.26 0.23 -20.62
C PRO A 184 -6.92 -0.04 -19.89
N THR A 185 -5.92 0.75 -20.20
CA THR A 185 -4.54 0.64 -19.71
C THR A 185 -4.44 0.67 -18.19
N ILE A 186 -5.34 1.41 -17.54
CA ILE A 186 -5.42 1.58 -16.09
C ILE A 186 -5.64 0.25 -15.34
N LEU A 187 -6.30 -0.72 -15.96
CA LEU A 187 -6.57 -2.05 -15.40
C LEU A 187 -5.67 -3.15 -16.01
N ALA A 188 -4.92 -2.84 -17.09
CA ALA A 188 -4.02 -3.80 -17.72
C ALA A 188 -2.73 -4.05 -16.93
N ASN A 189 -2.36 -3.14 -16.04
CA ASN A 189 -1.17 -3.23 -15.20
C ASN A 189 -1.48 -2.86 -13.75
N ASN A 190 -0.75 -3.47 -12.82
CA ASN A 190 -0.84 -3.07 -11.43
C ASN A 190 -0.24 -1.68 -11.21
N THR A 191 -0.88 -0.89 -10.34
CA THR A 191 -0.44 0.46 -10.02
C THR A 191 -0.51 0.69 -8.52
N LEU A 192 0.63 1.06 -7.92
CA LEU A 192 0.72 1.46 -6.52
C LEU A 192 1.00 2.97 -6.46
N GLY A 193 0.20 3.71 -5.71
CA GLY A 193 0.38 5.14 -5.47
C GLY A 193 0.18 5.49 -4.00
N ILE A 194 1.11 6.23 -3.44
CA ILE A 194 1.03 6.71 -2.05
C ILE A 194 0.97 8.23 -2.09
N ALA A 195 -0.16 8.78 -1.68
CA ALA A 195 -0.40 10.22 -1.58
C ALA A 195 -0.59 10.65 -0.13
N VAL A 196 -0.83 11.92 0.07
CA VAL A 196 -1.17 12.46 1.40
C VAL A 196 -2.64 12.16 1.70
N GLY A 197 -2.89 11.43 2.77
CA GLY A 197 -4.24 11.08 3.21
C GLY A 197 -4.95 9.99 2.38
N MET A 198 -4.37 9.53 1.27
CA MET A 198 -4.93 8.45 0.46
C MET A 198 -3.86 7.64 -0.26
N ALA A 199 -4.21 6.40 -0.60
CA ALA A 199 -3.36 5.52 -1.38
C ALA A 199 -4.18 4.86 -2.49
N SER A 200 -3.52 4.51 -3.57
CA SER A 200 -4.09 3.69 -4.66
C SER A 200 -3.30 2.40 -4.78
N ASN A 201 -4.01 1.29 -4.88
CA ASN A 201 -3.42 -0.01 -5.17
C ASN A 201 -4.37 -0.76 -6.10
N ILE A 202 -4.07 -0.70 -7.39
CA ILE A 202 -4.88 -1.29 -8.46
C ILE A 202 -4.19 -2.58 -8.89
N CYS A 203 -4.92 -3.71 -8.90
CA CYS A 203 -4.41 -4.95 -9.46
C CYS A 203 -4.54 -4.97 -10.99
N SER A 204 -3.72 -5.77 -11.64
CA SER A 204 -3.78 -5.99 -13.08
C SER A 204 -4.78 -7.10 -13.45
N PHE A 205 -5.32 -7.00 -14.66
CA PHE A 205 -6.20 -8.01 -15.27
C PHE A 205 -5.64 -8.45 -16.63
N ASN A 206 -6.00 -9.65 -17.04
CA ASN A 206 -5.59 -10.15 -18.35
C ASN A 206 -6.12 -9.25 -19.48
N LEU A 207 -5.26 -8.89 -20.43
CA LEU A 207 -5.59 -7.92 -21.47
C LEU A 207 -6.75 -8.37 -22.38
N GLU A 208 -6.79 -9.65 -22.75
CA GLU A 208 -7.85 -10.20 -23.59
C GLU A 208 -9.20 -10.21 -22.87
N GLU A 209 -9.22 -10.67 -21.59
CA GLU A 209 -10.42 -10.64 -20.75
C GLU A 209 -10.91 -9.20 -20.52
N LEU A 210 -9.99 -8.26 -20.30
CA LEU A 210 -10.30 -6.86 -20.11
C LEU A 210 -10.94 -6.20 -21.33
N CYS A 211 -10.41 -6.48 -22.52
CA CYS A 211 -10.99 -6.01 -23.78
C CYS A 211 -12.39 -6.61 -24.00
N ASN A 212 -12.54 -7.92 -23.76
CA ASN A 212 -13.82 -8.62 -23.90
C ASN A 212 -14.87 -8.10 -22.91
N ALA A 213 -14.49 -7.84 -21.66
CA ALA A 213 -15.37 -7.26 -20.65
C ALA A 213 -15.82 -5.84 -21.03
N THR A 214 -14.91 -5.03 -21.56
CA THR A 214 -15.24 -3.69 -22.05
C THR A 214 -16.22 -3.75 -23.22
N ILE A 215 -16.02 -4.67 -24.16
CA ILE A 215 -16.97 -4.92 -25.27
C ILE A 215 -18.32 -5.39 -24.75
N ALA A 216 -18.36 -6.24 -23.73
CA ALA A 216 -19.61 -6.70 -23.12
C ALA A 216 -20.38 -5.55 -22.47
N LEU A 217 -19.70 -4.68 -21.70
CA LEU A 217 -20.30 -3.50 -21.08
C LEU A 217 -20.82 -2.48 -22.10
N MET A 218 -20.17 -2.36 -23.25
CA MET A 218 -20.64 -1.50 -24.35
C MET A 218 -21.93 -2.03 -24.98
N LYS A 219 -22.18 -3.34 -24.93
CA LYS A 219 -23.41 -3.99 -25.41
C LYS A 219 -24.50 -3.96 -24.36
N ASP A 220 -24.14 -4.27 -23.11
CA ASP A 220 -25.02 -4.29 -21.96
C ASP A 220 -24.28 -3.73 -20.72
N PRO A 221 -24.59 -2.51 -20.26
CA PRO A 221 -23.97 -1.91 -19.09
C PRO A 221 -24.14 -2.72 -17.79
N GLN A 222 -25.08 -3.68 -17.75
CA GLN A 222 -25.34 -4.55 -16.61
C GLN A 222 -24.74 -5.97 -16.76
N ALA A 223 -23.93 -6.22 -17.81
CA ALA A 223 -23.29 -7.51 -18.03
C ALA A 223 -22.54 -8.02 -16.79
N ASP A 224 -22.63 -9.32 -16.49
CA ASP A 224 -21.90 -9.91 -15.37
C ASP A 224 -20.41 -10.04 -15.71
N LEU A 225 -19.58 -9.20 -15.07
CA LEU A 225 -18.15 -9.19 -15.31
C LEU A 225 -17.42 -10.42 -14.75
N ARG A 226 -18.00 -11.14 -13.79
CA ARG A 226 -17.36 -12.31 -13.19
C ARG A 226 -17.17 -13.47 -14.17
N GLU A 227 -18.04 -13.56 -15.16
CA GLU A 227 -17.92 -14.59 -16.21
C GLU A 227 -16.78 -14.29 -17.18
N ILE A 228 -16.40 -13.01 -17.33
CA ILE A 228 -15.42 -12.55 -18.33
C ILE A 228 -14.07 -12.24 -17.68
N ILE A 229 -14.10 -11.64 -16.48
CA ILE A 229 -12.91 -11.33 -15.66
C ILE A 229 -13.06 -12.10 -14.34
N PRO A 230 -12.70 -13.37 -14.31
CA PRO A 230 -12.92 -14.21 -13.11
C PRO A 230 -12.04 -13.78 -11.93
N ALA A 231 -10.82 -13.29 -12.18
CA ALA A 231 -9.90 -12.83 -11.15
C ALA A 231 -8.80 -11.93 -11.76
N PRO A 232 -8.02 -11.19 -10.93
CA PRO A 232 -6.81 -10.51 -11.37
C PRO A 232 -5.81 -11.45 -12.05
N ASP A 233 -4.90 -10.89 -12.83
CA ASP A 233 -3.78 -11.61 -13.41
C ASP A 233 -2.48 -10.83 -13.16
N PHE A 234 -1.48 -11.47 -12.56
CA PHE A 234 -0.24 -10.82 -12.16
C PHE A 234 0.94 -11.30 -13.00
N VAL A 235 1.90 -10.41 -13.24
CA VAL A 235 3.08 -10.70 -14.07
C VAL A 235 3.89 -11.88 -13.56
N GLY A 236 4.03 -12.03 -12.25
CA GLY A 236 4.71 -13.15 -11.59
C GLY A 236 3.95 -14.48 -11.71
N GLY A 237 2.67 -14.46 -12.06
CA GLY A 237 1.81 -15.63 -11.99
C GLY A 237 1.48 -16.02 -10.54
N GLY A 238 1.38 -17.32 -10.28
CA GLY A 238 0.94 -17.89 -9.00
C GLY A 238 -0.47 -18.45 -9.06
N THR A 239 -1.00 -18.84 -7.91
CA THR A 239 -2.35 -19.40 -7.78
C THR A 239 -3.22 -18.45 -6.95
N ILE A 240 -4.29 -17.93 -7.53
CA ILE A 240 -5.26 -17.08 -6.84
C ILE A 240 -6.25 -17.98 -6.10
N LEU A 241 -6.40 -17.76 -4.81
CA LEU A 241 -7.46 -18.38 -4.00
C LEU A 241 -8.74 -17.57 -4.19
N TYR A 242 -9.69 -18.13 -4.92
CA TYR A 242 -10.90 -17.43 -5.31
C TYR A 242 -11.87 -17.25 -4.14
N ASP A 243 -12.24 -16.00 -3.90
CA ASP A 243 -13.30 -15.62 -2.98
C ASP A 243 -14.32 -14.77 -3.74
N ALA A 244 -15.54 -15.30 -3.88
CA ALA A 244 -16.59 -14.67 -4.69
C ALA A 244 -17.04 -13.31 -4.10
N ALA A 245 -17.06 -13.17 -2.77
CA ALA A 245 -17.50 -11.95 -2.10
C ALA A 245 -16.44 -10.84 -2.26
N GLU A 246 -15.17 -11.18 -2.06
CA GLU A 246 -14.05 -10.25 -2.27
C GLU A 246 -13.96 -9.82 -3.74
N MET A 247 -14.09 -10.77 -4.68
CA MET A 247 -14.09 -10.44 -6.11
C MET A 247 -15.25 -9.54 -6.51
N GLN A 248 -16.47 -9.81 -6.01
CA GLN A 248 -17.60 -8.91 -6.24
C GLN A 248 -17.33 -7.50 -5.73
N ASN A 249 -16.73 -7.38 -4.55
CA ASN A 249 -16.39 -6.10 -3.95
C ASN A 249 -15.32 -5.34 -4.77
N VAL A 250 -14.30 -6.04 -5.28
CA VAL A 250 -13.30 -5.45 -6.19
C VAL A 250 -13.94 -4.98 -7.50
N LEU A 251 -14.81 -5.80 -8.10
CA LEU A 251 -15.45 -5.47 -9.38
C LEU A 251 -16.41 -4.28 -9.29
N GLU A 252 -17.17 -4.17 -8.19
CA GLU A 252 -18.18 -3.12 -8.06
C GLU A 252 -17.70 -1.89 -7.29
N ASN A 253 -16.88 -2.07 -6.23
CA ASN A 253 -16.48 -0.99 -5.31
C ASN A 253 -14.98 -0.63 -5.38
N GLY A 254 -14.16 -1.41 -6.07
CA GLY A 254 -12.71 -1.19 -6.17
C GLY A 254 -11.95 -1.41 -4.85
N ARG A 255 -12.55 -2.14 -3.91
CA ARG A 255 -11.98 -2.49 -2.61
C ARG A 255 -12.11 -3.97 -2.36
N GLY A 256 -11.15 -4.56 -1.69
CA GLY A 256 -11.15 -5.98 -1.35
C GLY A 256 -9.74 -6.52 -1.24
N SER A 257 -9.64 -7.82 -1.13
CA SER A 257 -8.39 -8.51 -0.89
C SER A 257 -8.31 -9.76 -1.75
N VAL A 258 -7.22 -9.93 -2.47
CA VAL A 258 -7.00 -11.10 -3.34
C VAL A 258 -5.81 -11.89 -2.81
N ARG A 259 -6.06 -13.11 -2.34
CA ARG A 259 -4.99 -13.99 -1.87
C ARG A 259 -4.31 -14.69 -3.03
N VAL A 260 -2.98 -14.64 -3.03
CA VAL A 260 -2.13 -15.25 -4.07
C VAL A 260 -1.12 -16.18 -3.41
N ARG A 261 -1.05 -17.41 -3.90
CA ARG A 261 -0.06 -18.40 -3.48
C ARG A 261 1.06 -18.54 -4.48
N ALA A 262 2.23 -18.86 -3.98
CA ALA A 262 3.36 -19.32 -4.78
C ALA A 262 3.03 -20.62 -5.50
N LYS A 263 3.56 -20.79 -6.72
CA LYS A 263 3.51 -22.04 -7.46
C LYS A 263 4.81 -22.79 -7.26
N TRP A 264 4.70 -24.07 -6.96
CA TRP A 264 5.83 -24.94 -6.68
C TRP A 264 5.67 -26.34 -7.28
N SER A 265 6.75 -27.06 -7.32
CA SER A 265 6.79 -28.46 -7.72
C SER A 265 7.78 -29.23 -6.83
N TYR A 266 7.53 -30.51 -6.62
CA TYR A 266 8.44 -31.37 -5.88
C TYR A 266 9.33 -32.19 -6.82
N ASP A 267 10.65 -31.98 -6.72
CA ASP A 267 11.64 -32.80 -7.39
C ASP A 267 12.01 -33.98 -6.50
N LYS A 268 11.45 -35.16 -6.85
CA LYS A 268 11.70 -36.42 -6.11
C LYS A 268 13.15 -36.90 -6.21
N ALA A 269 13.85 -36.59 -7.30
CA ALA A 269 15.22 -37.04 -7.51
C ALA A 269 16.19 -36.33 -6.56
N ASN A 270 16.01 -35.02 -6.40
CA ASN A 270 16.86 -34.21 -5.54
C ASN A 270 16.26 -34.00 -4.15
N ASN A 271 15.05 -34.50 -3.87
CA ASN A 271 14.32 -34.31 -2.61
C ASN A 271 14.19 -32.84 -2.22
N CYS A 272 13.81 -31.98 -3.17
CA CYS A 272 13.64 -30.56 -2.97
C CYS A 272 12.31 -30.05 -3.53
N ILE A 273 11.87 -28.89 -3.00
CA ILE A 273 10.75 -28.11 -3.48
C ILE A 273 11.30 -26.97 -4.33
N ASP A 274 10.88 -26.90 -5.58
CA ASP A 274 11.21 -25.80 -6.49
C ASP A 274 10.02 -24.84 -6.57
N VAL A 275 10.16 -23.64 -6.01
CA VAL A 275 9.19 -22.55 -6.13
C VAL A 275 9.53 -21.74 -7.38
N THR A 276 8.60 -21.71 -8.33
CA THR A 276 8.78 -21.06 -9.66
C THR A 276 7.99 -19.79 -9.83
N ARG A 277 7.02 -19.51 -8.97
CA ARG A 277 6.18 -18.30 -8.95
C ARG A 277 5.95 -17.88 -7.51
N ILE A 278 5.94 -16.57 -7.26
CA ILE A 278 5.70 -15.98 -5.94
C ILE A 278 4.63 -14.89 -6.02
N PRO A 279 3.95 -14.56 -4.90
CA PRO A 279 3.01 -13.44 -4.85
C PRO A 279 3.64 -12.12 -5.29
N PRO A 280 2.85 -11.21 -5.92
CA PRO A 280 3.34 -9.92 -6.42
C PRO A 280 3.72 -8.92 -5.31
N THR A 281 3.40 -9.24 -4.06
CA THR A 281 3.61 -8.39 -2.88
C THR A 281 4.94 -8.63 -2.18
N THR A 282 5.72 -9.63 -2.62
CA THR A 282 6.95 -10.06 -1.95
C THR A 282 8.13 -10.25 -2.91
N THR A 283 9.31 -10.52 -2.36
CA THR A 283 10.53 -10.86 -3.11
C THR A 283 11.08 -12.20 -2.66
N VAL A 284 11.95 -12.80 -3.48
CA VAL A 284 12.60 -14.08 -3.16
C VAL A 284 13.34 -13.99 -1.83
N GLU A 285 14.11 -12.92 -1.63
CA GLU A 285 14.92 -12.72 -0.42
C GLU A 285 14.04 -12.54 0.82
N ALA A 286 12.90 -11.86 0.71
CA ALA A 286 11.98 -11.70 1.84
C ALA A 286 11.38 -13.05 2.29
N ILE A 287 11.11 -13.94 1.33
CA ILE A 287 10.68 -15.31 1.62
C ILE A 287 11.81 -16.08 2.29
N MET A 288 13.04 -16.01 1.74
CA MET A 288 14.21 -16.68 2.29
C MET A 288 14.53 -16.20 3.71
N ASP A 289 14.52 -14.89 3.94
CA ASP A 289 14.73 -14.29 5.26
C ASP A 289 13.73 -14.83 6.28
N LYS A 290 12.44 -14.91 5.87
CA LYS A 290 11.37 -15.38 6.76
C LYS A 290 11.47 -16.88 7.05
N ILE A 291 11.77 -17.70 6.06
CA ILE A 291 12.00 -19.14 6.26
C ILE A 291 13.22 -19.36 7.19
N THR A 292 14.29 -18.61 6.96
CA THR A 292 15.51 -18.68 7.81
C THR A 292 15.20 -18.31 9.26
N GLU A 293 14.39 -17.29 9.48
CA GLU A 293 13.91 -16.91 10.83
C GLU A 293 13.17 -18.09 11.49
N LEU A 294 12.21 -18.70 10.77
CA LEU A 294 11.42 -19.83 11.30
C LEU A 294 12.26 -21.06 11.60
N VAL A 295 13.28 -21.34 10.80
CA VAL A 295 14.24 -22.43 11.05
C VAL A 295 15.09 -22.14 12.29
N LYS A 296 15.62 -20.91 12.42
CA LYS A 296 16.38 -20.48 13.62
C LYS A 296 15.55 -20.54 14.91
N LEU A 297 14.26 -20.20 14.83
CA LEU A 297 13.33 -20.33 15.96
C LEU A 297 12.89 -21.77 16.25
N GLY A 298 13.35 -22.75 15.45
CA GLY A 298 12.99 -24.17 15.62
C GLY A 298 11.54 -24.50 15.24
N LYS A 299 10.80 -23.57 14.63
CA LYS A 299 9.41 -23.77 14.21
C LYS A 299 9.30 -24.64 12.96
N ILE A 300 10.30 -24.61 12.10
CA ILE A 300 10.44 -25.45 10.92
C ILE A 300 11.76 -26.20 11.04
N ARG A 301 11.70 -27.53 11.03
CA ARG A 301 12.86 -28.42 11.20
C ARG A 301 13.09 -29.31 9.98
N GLU A 302 12.17 -29.32 9.04
CA GLU A 302 12.10 -30.18 7.86
C GLU A 302 13.06 -29.75 6.75
N ILE A 303 13.47 -28.50 6.74
CA ILE A 303 14.36 -27.92 5.72
C ILE A 303 15.82 -28.22 6.10
N SER A 304 16.61 -28.64 5.11
CA SER A 304 18.06 -28.82 5.25
C SER A 304 18.85 -27.65 4.68
N ASP A 305 18.46 -27.13 3.52
CA ASP A 305 19.10 -25.99 2.85
C ASP A 305 18.09 -25.22 1.99
N MET A 306 18.46 -24.02 1.55
CA MET A 306 17.64 -23.19 0.69
C MET A 306 18.53 -22.34 -0.22
N ARG A 307 18.24 -22.34 -1.53
CA ARG A 307 19.06 -21.66 -2.53
C ARG A 307 18.18 -20.90 -3.51
N ASP A 308 18.62 -19.70 -3.89
CA ASP A 308 18.10 -18.99 -5.04
C ASP A 308 18.86 -19.46 -6.30
N GLU A 309 18.16 -20.19 -7.15
CA GLU A 309 18.66 -20.71 -8.45
C GLU A 309 18.04 -19.94 -9.62
N THR A 310 17.55 -18.72 -9.40
CA THR A 310 16.97 -17.87 -10.42
C THR A 310 17.99 -17.56 -11.52
N ASP A 311 17.61 -17.84 -12.75
CA ASP A 311 18.45 -17.65 -13.93
C ASP A 311 17.68 -16.97 -15.09
N LEU A 312 18.20 -17.12 -16.32
CA LEU A 312 17.55 -16.58 -17.53
C LEU A 312 16.21 -17.27 -17.88
N ASN A 313 15.95 -18.47 -17.34
CA ASN A 313 14.71 -19.21 -17.54
C ASN A 313 13.59 -18.72 -16.59
N GLY A 314 13.93 -17.98 -15.57
CA GLY A 314 12.99 -17.36 -14.63
C GLY A 314 13.32 -17.60 -13.17
N LEU A 315 12.38 -17.28 -12.30
CA LEU A 315 12.49 -17.45 -10.87
C LEU A 315 12.52 -18.92 -10.49
N LYS A 316 13.50 -19.31 -9.67
CA LYS A 316 13.60 -20.62 -9.07
C LYS A 316 14.20 -20.54 -7.66
N LEU A 317 13.37 -20.69 -6.64
CA LEU A 317 13.79 -20.84 -5.25
C LEU A 317 13.70 -22.33 -4.89
N THR A 318 14.85 -22.94 -4.63
CA THR A 318 14.95 -24.37 -4.27
C THR A 318 15.08 -24.54 -2.76
N ILE A 319 14.22 -25.36 -2.18
CA ILE A 319 14.16 -25.67 -0.75
C ILE A 319 14.45 -27.18 -0.59
N ASP A 320 15.62 -27.51 -0.08
CA ASP A 320 16.04 -28.90 0.15
C ASP A 320 15.41 -29.46 1.43
N LEU A 321 14.82 -30.65 1.32
CA LEU A 321 14.16 -31.30 2.43
C LEU A 321 15.08 -32.29 3.14
N LYS A 322 14.88 -32.48 4.44
CA LYS A 322 15.43 -33.64 5.14
C LYS A 322 14.72 -34.92 4.69
N ARG A 323 15.41 -36.06 4.75
CA ARG A 323 14.85 -37.34 4.33
C ARG A 323 13.56 -37.67 5.09
N GLY A 324 12.56 -38.18 4.37
CA GLY A 324 11.31 -38.67 4.95
C GLY A 324 10.30 -37.58 5.31
N GLN A 325 10.50 -36.33 4.87
CA GLN A 325 9.55 -35.25 5.06
C GLN A 325 8.51 -35.22 3.95
N ASP A 326 7.30 -34.79 4.31
CA ASP A 326 6.18 -34.63 3.39
C ASP A 326 6.19 -33.19 2.83
N PRO A 327 6.40 -32.98 1.51
CA PRO A 327 6.48 -31.67 0.92
C PRO A 327 5.14 -30.88 0.99
N ASP A 328 4.00 -31.57 0.86
CA ASP A 328 2.69 -30.92 0.87
C ASP A 328 2.37 -30.33 2.25
N LYS A 329 2.66 -31.12 3.32
CA LYS A 329 2.48 -30.63 4.71
C LYS A 329 3.43 -29.49 5.04
N LEU A 330 4.66 -29.52 4.56
CA LEU A 330 5.60 -28.43 4.77
C LEU A 330 5.10 -27.17 4.05
N MET A 331 4.68 -27.29 2.79
CA MET A 331 4.16 -26.14 2.03
C MET A 331 2.90 -25.55 2.66
N ALA A 332 1.99 -26.36 3.17
CA ALA A 332 0.80 -25.86 3.89
C ALA A 332 1.17 -25.01 5.13
N ARG A 333 2.24 -25.39 5.85
CA ARG A 333 2.79 -24.62 6.99
C ARG A 333 3.52 -23.35 6.52
N LEU A 334 4.29 -23.44 5.44
CA LEU A 334 5.00 -22.31 4.86
C LEU A 334 4.02 -21.26 4.35
N TYR A 335 2.91 -21.63 3.72
CA TYR A 335 1.85 -20.69 3.31
C TYR A 335 1.27 -19.89 4.48
N LYS A 336 1.06 -20.53 5.63
CA LYS A 336 0.52 -19.86 6.84
C LYS A 336 1.55 -18.95 7.53
N ALA A 337 2.85 -19.23 7.39
CA ALA A 337 3.90 -18.60 8.19
C ALA A 337 4.83 -17.67 7.40
N THR A 338 4.75 -17.66 6.07
CA THR A 338 5.67 -16.91 5.20
C THR A 338 4.92 -16.21 4.06
N PRO A 339 5.53 -15.24 3.36
CA PRO A 339 4.93 -14.58 2.21
C PRO A 339 4.80 -15.46 0.94
N LEU A 340 4.96 -16.79 1.04
CA LEU A 340 4.62 -17.72 -0.05
C LEU A 340 3.09 -17.76 -0.33
N GLU A 341 2.27 -17.39 0.63
CA GLU A 341 0.89 -16.95 0.43
C GLU A 341 0.77 -15.54 1.01
N ASP A 342 0.28 -14.62 0.21
CA ASP A 342 0.09 -13.23 0.65
C ASP A 342 -1.16 -12.63 0.01
N SER A 343 -1.59 -11.52 0.56
CA SER A 343 -2.83 -10.85 0.22
C SER A 343 -2.57 -9.52 -0.47
N PHE A 344 -3.04 -9.39 -1.72
CA PHE A 344 -3.03 -8.12 -2.44
C PHE A 344 -4.26 -7.31 -2.05
N ALA A 345 -4.06 -6.26 -1.27
CA ALA A 345 -5.14 -5.37 -0.85
C ALA A 345 -5.49 -4.39 -1.99
N CYS A 346 -6.68 -4.51 -2.54
CA CYS A 346 -7.21 -3.63 -3.59
C CYS A 346 -7.79 -2.35 -2.99
N ASN A 347 -7.40 -1.20 -3.56
CA ASN A 347 -7.95 0.12 -3.25
C ASN A 347 -7.82 1.00 -4.50
N PHE A 348 -8.85 1.03 -5.34
CA PHE A 348 -8.80 1.62 -6.67
C PHE A 348 -9.13 3.12 -6.63
N ASN A 349 -8.18 3.91 -6.14
CA ASN A 349 -8.24 5.37 -6.23
C ASN A 349 -7.69 5.82 -7.59
N VAL A 350 -8.52 6.46 -8.37
CA VAL A 350 -8.19 6.97 -9.71
C VAL A 350 -8.59 8.43 -9.84
N LEU A 351 -7.93 9.16 -10.72
CA LEU A 351 -8.32 10.53 -11.07
C LEU A 351 -9.27 10.50 -12.26
N ILE A 352 -10.44 11.09 -12.08
CA ILE A 352 -11.40 11.35 -13.16
C ILE A 352 -11.61 12.86 -13.25
N ALA A 353 -11.20 13.45 -14.37
CA ALA A 353 -11.21 14.90 -14.58
C ALA A 353 -10.52 15.66 -13.42
N GLY A 354 -9.35 15.17 -12.98
CA GLY A 354 -8.55 15.77 -11.91
C GLY A 354 -9.07 15.55 -10.49
N GLN A 355 -10.19 14.81 -10.30
CA GLN A 355 -10.76 14.53 -8.99
C GLN A 355 -10.50 13.07 -8.58
N PRO A 356 -9.98 12.81 -7.37
CA PRO A 356 -9.79 11.46 -6.88
C PRO A 356 -11.13 10.79 -6.56
N LYS A 357 -11.34 9.59 -7.10
CA LYS A 357 -12.53 8.76 -6.86
C LYS A 357 -12.10 7.32 -6.59
N VAL A 358 -12.81 6.64 -5.69
CA VAL A 358 -12.71 5.18 -5.51
C VAL A 358 -13.75 4.54 -6.40
N LEU A 359 -13.31 3.75 -7.37
CA LEU A 359 -14.18 3.15 -8.38
C LEU A 359 -13.90 1.66 -8.52
N GLY A 360 -14.94 0.85 -8.71
CA GLY A 360 -14.81 -0.55 -9.10
C GLY A 360 -14.42 -0.71 -10.58
N VAL A 361 -14.06 -1.93 -10.96
CA VAL A 361 -13.68 -2.27 -12.34
C VAL A 361 -14.77 -1.83 -13.33
N ARG A 362 -16.05 -2.13 -13.03
CA ARG A 362 -17.19 -1.72 -13.87
C ARG A 362 -17.20 -0.22 -14.10
N SER A 363 -17.13 0.57 -13.05
CA SER A 363 -17.18 2.03 -13.13
C SER A 363 -15.97 2.60 -13.87
N ILE A 364 -14.77 2.07 -13.66
CA ILE A 364 -13.56 2.46 -14.39
C ILE A 364 -13.72 2.18 -15.88
N LEU A 365 -14.25 1.01 -16.26
CA LEU A 365 -14.46 0.67 -17.66
C LEU A 365 -15.50 1.58 -18.32
N LEU A 366 -16.58 1.95 -17.63
CA LEU A 366 -17.57 2.90 -18.15
C LEU A 366 -16.98 4.31 -18.32
N GLU A 367 -16.20 4.80 -17.39
CA GLU A 367 -15.48 6.09 -17.52
C GLU A 367 -14.47 6.03 -18.68
N TRP A 368 -13.75 4.92 -18.83
CA TRP A 368 -12.84 4.73 -19.94
C TRP A 368 -13.57 4.69 -21.29
N ILE A 369 -14.73 4.04 -21.40
CA ILE A 369 -15.55 4.02 -22.62
C ILE A 369 -15.95 5.45 -23.00
N ALA A 370 -16.38 6.26 -22.02
CA ALA A 370 -16.73 7.67 -22.26
C ALA A 370 -15.53 8.47 -22.74
N PHE A 371 -14.37 8.33 -22.10
CA PHE A 371 -13.12 8.95 -22.52
C PHE A 371 -12.73 8.53 -23.94
N ARG A 372 -12.74 7.22 -24.25
CA ARG A 372 -12.38 6.73 -25.59
C ARG A 372 -13.36 7.20 -26.66
N ALA A 373 -14.65 7.26 -26.36
CA ALA A 373 -15.64 7.78 -27.27
C ALA A 373 -15.36 9.24 -27.65
N GLU A 374 -14.91 10.05 -26.72
CA GLU A 374 -14.50 11.42 -26.99
C GLU A 374 -13.24 11.49 -27.86
N CYS A 375 -12.23 10.67 -27.59
CA CYS A 375 -11.04 10.57 -28.47
C CYS A 375 -11.43 10.20 -29.91
N VAL A 376 -12.32 9.23 -30.10
CA VAL A 376 -12.78 8.82 -31.43
C VAL A 376 -13.59 9.95 -32.11
N ARG A 377 -14.43 10.68 -31.35
CA ARG A 377 -15.19 11.83 -31.87
C ARG A 377 -14.25 12.95 -32.34
N ARG A 378 -13.27 13.33 -31.54
CA ARG A 378 -12.28 14.37 -31.84
C ARG A 378 -11.45 14.00 -33.06
N ARG A 379 -10.94 12.76 -33.13
CA ARG A 379 -10.24 12.23 -34.28
C ARG A 379 -11.10 12.34 -35.57
N THR A 380 -12.35 11.87 -35.50
CA THR A 380 -13.27 11.89 -36.63
C THR A 380 -13.57 13.31 -37.09
N TYR A 381 -13.70 14.23 -36.14
CA TYR A 381 -13.91 15.65 -36.47
C TYR A 381 -12.66 16.27 -37.13
N TYR A 382 -11.47 15.95 -36.63
CA TYR A 382 -10.20 16.37 -37.22
C TYR A 382 -10.07 15.89 -38.67
N ASP A 383 -10.32 14.61 -38.93
CA ASP A 383 -10.30 14.00 -40.24
C ASP A 383 -11.38 14.62 -41.17
N LEU A 384 -12.56 14.91 -40.64
CA LEU A 384 -13.65 15.60 -41.35
C LEU A 384 -13.21 16.99 -41.81
N GLN A 385 -12.68 17.80 -40.89
CA GLN A 385 -12.19 19.15 -41.23
C GLN A 385 -11.08 19.11 -42.30
N GLY A 386 -10.12 18.19 -42.15
CA GLY A 386 -9.06 18.03 -43.15
C GLY A 386 -9.60 17.70 -44.54
N LYS A 387 -10.57 16.75 -44.60
CA LYS A 387 -11.21 16.38 -45.88
C LYS A 387 -12.09 17.49 -46.43
N GLN A 388 -12.83 18.23 -45.61
CA GLN A 388 -13.63 19.38 -46.04
C GLN A 388 -12.73 20.49 -46.59
N LYS A 389 -11.61 20.82 -45.94
CA LYS A 389 -10.63 21.79 -46.50
C LYS A 389 -10.10 21.33 -47.85
N ARG A 390 -9.73 20.05 -47.95
CA ARG A 390 -9.23 19.49 -49.23
C ARG A 390 -10.29 19.53 -50.33
N LEU A 391 -11.53 19.13 -50.05
CA LEU A 391 -12.66 19.19 -50.94
C LEU A 391 -12.94 20.62 -51.40
N HIS A 392 -12.88 21.59 -50.50
CA HIS A 392 -13.07 22.99 -50.76
C HIS A 392 -12.07 23.50 -51.82
N LEU A 393 -10.78 23.18 -51.67
CA LEU A 393 -9.73 23.52 -52.64
C LEU A 393 -9.99 22.86 -54.03
N LEU A 394 -10.38 21.59 -54.03
CA LEU A 394 -10.64 20.86 -55.25
C LEU A 394 -11.90 21.35 -55.96
N LYS A 395 -12.92 21.83 -55.27
CA LYS A 395 -14.11 22.46 -55.89
C LYS A 395 -13.75 23.76 -56.60
N GLY A 396 -12.88 24.58 -56.03
CA GLY A 396 -12.33 25.76 -56.68
C GLY A 396 -11.54 25.38 -57.93
N LEU A 397 -10.69 24.37 -57.85
CA LEU A 397 -9.96 23.84 -58.99
C LEU A 397 -10.89 23.32 -60.08
N LYS A 398 -11.95 22.55 -59.73
CA LYS A 398 -12.94 22.05 -60.70
C LYS A 398 -13.62 23.19 -61.48
N ALA A 399 -13.97 24.30 -60.81
CA ALA A 399 -14.58 25.46 -61.46
C ALA A 399 -13.67 26.03 -62.55
N ILE A 400 -12.36 26.09 -62.30
CA ILE A 400 -11.37 26.57 -63.27
C ILE A 400 -11.07 25.56 -64.34
N LEU A 401 -11.00 24.25 -64.04
CA LEU A 401 -10.75 23.19 -64.99
C LEU A 401 -11.87 23.03 -66.05
N LEU A 402 -13.07 23.55 -65.79
CA LEU A 402 -14.18 23.63 -66.72
C LEU A 402 -13.96 24.69 -67.78
N ASP A 403 -13.15 25.72 -67.52
CA ASP A 403 -12.82 26.80 -68.46
C ASP A 403 -11.36 27.26 -68.20
N ILE A 404 -10.44 26.41 -68.65
CA ILE A 404 -8.99 26.63 -68.47
C ILE A 404 -8.51 27.82 -69.27
N ASP A 405 -9.04 28.00 -70.46
CA ASP A 405 -8.64 29.07 -71.38
C ASP A 405 -8.92 30.41 -70.75
N LYS A 406 -10.08 30.61 -70.12
CA LYS A 406 -10.44 31.80 -69.36
C LYS A 406 -9.49 32.02 -68.17
N ALA A 407 -9.09 30.99 -67.44
CA ALA A 407 -8.14 31.11 -66.31
C ALA A 407 -6.77 31.62 -66.81
N ILE A 408 -6.27 31.03 -67.95
CA ILE A 408 -5.02 31.44 -68.57
C ILE A 408 -5.12 32.90 -69.06
N GLU A 409 -6.23 33.25 -69.67
CA GLU A 409 -6.48 34.61 -70.10
C GLU A 409 -6.47 35.65 -69.03
N ILE A 410 -7.13 35.33 -67.84
CA ILE A 410 -7.12 36.20 -66.71
C ILE A 410 -5.70 36.39 -66.15
N VAL A 411 -4.97 35.30 -65.92
CA VAL A 411 -3.59 35.37 -65.42
C VAL A 411 -2.67 36.12 -66.35
N ARG A 412 -2.80 35.92 -67.66
CA ARG A 412 -1.97 36.54 -68.73
C ARG A 412 -2.25 38.05 -68.91
N ASN A 413 -3.51 38.47 -68.71
CA ASN A 413 -3.92 39.86 -68.89
C ASN A 413 -3.84 40.70 -67.56
N THR A 414 -3.51 40.07 -66.45
CA THR A 414 -3.29 40.73 -65.12
C THR A 414 -1.90 41.41 -65.19
N ALA A 415 -1.87 42.71 -64.80
CA ALA A 415 -0.62 43.49 -64.93
C ALA A 415 0.31 43.26 -63.75
N GLU A 416 -0.24 43.06 -62.53
CA GLU A 416 0.52 42.85 -61.28
C GLU A 416 0.25 41.52 -60.70
N GLU A 417 1.29 40.84 -60.14
CA GLU A 417 1.21 39.54 -59.53
C GLU A 417 0.19 39.51 -58.36
N THR A 418 0.11 40.55 -57.58
CA THR A 418 -0.81 40.74 -56.45
C THR A 418 -2.29 40.77 -56.85
N GLU A 419 -2.61 41.09 -58.09
CA GLU A 419 -3.98 41.17 -58.62
C GLU A 419 -4.46 39.82 -59.26
N VAL A 420 -3.58 38.84 -59.43
CA VAL A 420 -3.94 37.57 -60.05
C VAL A 420 -4.99 36.82 -59.25
N VAL A 421 -4.81 36.72 -57.91
CA VAL A 421 -5.76 36.08 -57.00
C VAL A 421 -7.11 36.77 -56.99
N PRO A 422 -7.22 38.11 -56.76
CA PRO A 422 -8.49 38.83 -56.88
C PRO A 422 -9.20 38.69 -58.22
N ASN A 423 -8.46 38.70 -59.31
CA ASN A 423 -9.04 38.57 -60.66
C ASN A 423 -9.59 37.16 -60.92
N LEU A 424 -8.92 36.12 -60.43
CA LEU A 424 -9.41 34.73 -60.47
C LEU A 424 -10.67 34.56 -59.59
N MET A 425 -10.70 35.18 -58.43
CA MET A 425 -11.89 35.19 -57.55
C MET A 425 -13.12 35.77 -58.26
N ILE A 426 -12.97 36.92 -58.88
CA ILE A 426 -14.06 37.59 -59.61
C ILE A 426 -14.47 36.79 -60.84
N GLY A 427 -13.48 36.30 -61.59
CA GLY A 427 -13.70 35.57 -62.82
C GLY A 427 -14.44 34.24 -62.71
N PHE A 428 -14.21 33.51 -61.58
CA PHE A 428 -14.76 32.17 -61.37
C PHE A 428 -15.74 32.10 -60.19
N GLY A 429 -15.90 33.17 -59.40
CA GLY A 429 -16.76 33.17 -58.24
C GLY A 429 -16.25 32.26 -57.11
N ILE A 430 -14.93 32.16 -56.97
CA ILE A 430 -14.23 31.36 -55.98
C ILE A 430 -13.65 32.27 -54.87
N ASP A 431 -13.37 31.73 -53.73
CA ASP A 431 -12.76 32.49 -52.62
C ASP A 431 -11.23 32.58 -52.79
N GLU A 432 -10.61 33.41 -51.91
CA GLU A 432 -9.17 33.67 -51.92
C GLU A 432 -8.31 32.40 -51.80
N VAL A 433 -8.67 31.53 -50.86
CA VAL A 433 -7.94 30.27 -50.57
C VAL A 433 -7.99 29.32 -51.79
N GLN A 434 -9.13 29.27 -52.48
CA GLN A 434 -9.30 28.50 -53.70
C GLN A 434 -8.53 29.12 -54.85
N ALA A 435 -8.58 30.46 -55.00
CA ALA A 435 -7.89 31.15 -56.06
C ALA A 435 -6.37 31.06 -55.95
N GLU A 436 -5.84 31.20 -54.73
CA GLU A 436 -4.41 31.03 -54.41
C GLU A 436 -3.93 29.60 -54.74
N TYR A 437 -4.68 28.56 -54.28
CA TYR A 437 -4.37 27.18 -54.57
C TYR A 437 -4.30 26.91 -56.10
N VAL A 438 -5.15 27.55 -56.88
CA VAL A 438 -5.17 27.38 -58.32
C VAL A 438 -4.08 28.18 -59.00
N ALA A 439 -3.77 29.40 -58.56
CA ALA A 439 -2.68 30.22 -59.08
C ALA A 439 -1.33 29.51 -58.97
N GLU A 440 -1.12 28.71 -57.91
CA GLU A 440 0.10 27.93 -57.70
C GLU A 440 0.16 26.61 -58.53
N ILE A 441 -0.85 26.28 -59.31
CA ILE A 441 -0.88 25.00 -60.04
C ILE A 441 0.18 24.96 -61.13
N LYS A 442 0.91 23.87 -61.17
CA LYS A 442 1.94 23.67 -62.24
C LYS A 442 1.26 23.38 -63.56
N LEU A 443 1.65 24.04 -64.64
CA LEU A 443 1.09 23.88 -66.02
C LEU A 443 0.98 22.41 -66.46
N ARG A 444 1.93 21.55 -66.04
CA ARG A 444 1.87 20.11 -66.37
C ARG A 444 0.67 19.39 -65.74
N HIS A 445 0.01 19.98 -64.73
CA HIS A 445 -1.15 19.44 -64.01
C HIS A 445 -2.48 19.84 -64.66
N LEU A 446 -2.46 20.59 -65.78
CA LEU A 446 -3.65 20.95 -66.59
C LEU A 446 -3.98 19.92 -67.66
N ASN A 447 -3.41 18.71 -67.61
CA ASN A 447 -3.68 17.64 -68.56
C ASN A 447 -4.94 16.85 -68.18
N ARG A 448 -5.51 16.15 -69.18
CA ARG A 448 -6.76 15.39 -68.99
C ARG A 448 -6.71 14.32 -67.94
N GLU A 449 -5.57 13.65 -67.76
CA GLU A 449 -5.39 12.60 -66.71
C GLU A 449 -5.48 13.17 -65.32
N TYR A 450 -4.83 14.32 -65.08
CA TYR A 450 -4.88 15.01 -63.78
C TYR A 450 -6.29 15.49 -63.46
N ILE A 451 -7.03 16.02 -64.43
CA ILE A 451 -8.42 16.47 -64.29
C ILE A 451 -9.32 15.30 -63.87
N LEU A 452 -9.22 14.15 -64.56
CA LEU A 452 -9.99 12.96 -64.19
C LEU A 452 -9.70 12.48 -62.79
N LYS A 453 -8.42 12.37 -62.42
CA LYS A 453 -8.01 11.99 -61.04
C LYS A 453 -8.54 12.94 -59.98
N ARG A 454 -8.59 14.25 -60.25
CA ARG A 454 -9.15 15.22 -59.27
C ARG A 454 -10.66 15.14 -59.17
N THR A 455 -11.35 14.79 -60.26
CA THR A 455 -12.80 14.58 -60.23
C THR A 455 -13.16 13.32 -59.43
N GLU A 456 -12.41 12.23 -59.63
CA GLU A 456 -12.55 11.01 -58.82
C GLU A 456 -12.26 11.28 -57.32
N GLU A 457 -11.16 12.03 -57.00
CA GLU A 457 -10.83 12.44 -55.63
C GLU A 457 -11.95 13.27 -54.99
N ILE A 458 -12.67 14.12 -55.73
CA ILE A 458 -13.83 14.89 -55.22
C ILE A 458 -14.94 13.94 -54.79
N GLU A 459 -15.32 12.95 -55.61
CA GLU A 459 -16.38 11.98 -55.27
C GLU A 459 -15.99 11.13 -54.02
N GLU A 460 -14.72 10.66 -54.00
CA GLU A 460 -14.20 9.92 -52.82
C GLU A 460 -14.25 10.77 -51.57
N LEU A 461 -13.86 12.06 -51.65
CA LEU A 461 -13.90 12.96 -50.49
C LEU A 461 -15.34 13.26 -50.05
N GLU A 462 -16.29 13.47 -50.98
CA GLU A 462 -17.70 13.70 -50.66
C GLU A 462 -18.30 12.48 -49.95
N ASN A 463 -18.03 11.28 -50.43
CA ASN A 463 -18.47 10.05 -49.77
C ASN A 463 -17.82 9.86 -48.41
N ALA A 464 -16.52 10.13 -48.28
CA ALA A 464 -15.81 10.02 -47.00
C ALA A 464 -16.29 11.09 -45.99
N ILE A 465 -16.60 12.30 -46.42
CA ILE A 465 -17.17 13.36 -45.57
C ILE A 465 -18.54 12.93 -45.07
N ALA A 466 -19.40 12.43 -45.94
CA ALA A 466 -20.73 11.94 -45.57
C ALA A 466 -20.65 10.80 -44.55
N ASP A 467 -19.69 9.89 -44.71
CA ASP A 467 -19.45 8.79 -43.75
C ASP A 467 -18.96 9.30 -42.38
N LEU A 468 -18.01 10.25 -42.37
CA LEU A 468 -17.50 10.86 -41.12
C LEU A 468 -18.59 11.67 -40.39
N GLU A 469 -19.42 12.42 -41.13
CA GLU A 469 -20.56 13.13 -40.56
C GLU A 469 -21.59 12.16 -39.97
N ASP A 470 -21.84 11.03 -40.61
CA ASP A 470 -22.73 10.00 -40.11
C ASP A 470 -22.15 9.33 -38.84
N ILE A 471 -20.84 9.12 -38.74
CA ILE A 471 -20.17 8.64 -37.53
C ILE A 471 -20.38 9.62 -36.40
N LEU A 472 -20.18 10.92 -36.61
CA LEU A 472 -20.35 11.97 -35.60
C LEU A 472 -21.81 12.09 -35.13
N LYS A 473 -22.77 11.88 -36.00
CA LYS A 473 -24.21 11.96 -35.68
C LYS A 473 -24.73 10.76 -34.91
N ARG A 474 -24.08 9.58 -35.01
CA ARG A 474 -24.59 8.31 -34.46
C ARG A 474 -23.62 7.72 -33.43
N PRO A 475 -23.88 7.86 -32.12
CA PRO A 475 -23.03 7.25 -31.07
C PRO A 475 -22.83 5.75 -31.25
N ALA A 476 -23.82 5.03 -31.78
CA ALA A 476 -23.69 3.60 -32.06
C ALA A 476 -22.56 3.25 -33.03
N ARG A 477 -22.25 4.15 -34.00
CA ARG A 477 -21.12 3.96 -34.91
C ARG A 477 -19.78 4.15 -34.19
N ILE A 478 -19.68 5.14 -33.31
CA ILE A 478 -18.49 5.36 -32.47
C ILE A 478 -18.25 4.10 -31.62
N ASN A 479 -19.28 3.59 -30.96
CA ASN A 479 -19.20 2.36 -30.18
C ASN A 479 -18.73 1.15 -31.02
N LYS A 480 -19.23 1.02 -32.25
CA LYS A 480 -18.79 -0.06 -33.14
C LYS A 480 -17.31 0.06 -33.51
N ILE A 481 -16.79 1.28 -33.70
CA ILE A 481 -15.36 1.52 -33.92
C ILE A 481 -14.54 1.09 -32.70
N ILE A 482 -14.94 1.52 -31.51
CA ILE A 482 -14.24 1.16 -30.26
C ILE A 482 -14.24 -0.35 -30.05
N MET A 483 -15.38 -1.03 -30.22
CA MET A 483 -15.47 -2.48 -30.09
C MET A 483 -14.55 -3.21 -31.10
N LYS A 484 -14.42 -2.69 -32.29
CA LYS A 484 -13.50 -3.25 -33.30
C LYS A 484 -12.04 -3.05 -32.86
N GLU A 485 -11.68 -1.84 -32.42
CA GLU A 485 -10.32 -1.53 -31.92
C GLU A 485 -9.94 -2.43 -30.76
N LEU A 486 -10.83 -2.60 -29.77
CA LEU A 486 -10.63 -3.52 -28.64
C LEU A 486 -10.43 -4.98 -29.09
N GLY A 487 -11.23 -5.43 -30.05
CA GLY A 487 -11.09 -6.77 -30.61
C GLY A 487 -9.75 -6.97 -31.36
N ASP A 488 -9.27 -5.95 -32.05
CA ASP A 488 -7.98 -5.97 -32.72
C ASP A 488 -6.82 -5.97 -31.70
N VAL A 489 -6.92 -5.21 -30.62
CA VAL A 489 -5.95 -5.21 -29.50
C VAL A 489 -5.91 -6.59 -28.83
N ALA A 490 -7.07 -7.17 -28.49
CA ALA A 490 -7.16 -8.49 -27.89
C ALA A 490 -6.47 -9.56 -28.75
N LYS A 491 -6.71 -9.57 -30.06
CA LYS A 491 -6.09 -10.52 -30.99
C LYS A 491 -4.59 -10.31 -31.15
N LYS A 492 -4.12 -9.07 -31.18
CA LYS A 492 -2.72 -8.74 -31.49
C LYS A 492 -1.81 -8.87 -30.27
N TYR A 493 -2.30 -8.53 -29.08
CA TYR A 493 -1.51 -8.41 -27.86
C TYR A 493 -2.00 -9.29 -26.71
N GLY A 494 -3.17 -9.92 -26.83
CA GLY A 494 -3.70 -10.87 -25.86
C GLY A 494 -2.74 -12.02 -25.62
N LYS A 495 -2.63 -12.45 -24.37
CA LYS A 495 -1.82 -13.58 -23.92
C LYS A 495 -2.64 -14.43 -22.94
N PRO A 496 -2.39 -15.74 -22.85
CA PRO A 496 -3.00 -16.57 -21.82
C PRO A 496 -2.72 -16.04 -20.43
N ARG A 497 -3.66 -16.28 -19.51
CA ARG A 497 -3.48 -15.95 -18.09
C ARG A 497 -2.19 -16.54 -17.53
N ARG A 498 -1.53 -15.79 -16.66
CA ARG A 498 -0.35 -16.24 -15.93
C ARG A 498 -0.71 -16.84 -14.57
N CYS A 499 -1.77 -16.32 -13.95
CA CYS A 499 -2.27 -16.82 -12.67
C CYS A 499 -3.28 -17.94 -12.87
N GLU A 500 -3.12 -19.04 -12.15
CA GLU A 500 -4.13 -20.09 -12.01
C GLU A 500 -5.18 -19.64 -10.98
N ILE A 501 -6.41 -20.13 -11.12
CA ILE A 501 -7.50 -19.82 -10.17
C ILE A 501 -7.88 -21.12 -9.47
N MET A 502 -7.83 -21.10 -8.14
CA MET A 502 -8.26 -22.18 -7.28
C MET A 502 -9.59 -21.80 -6.62
N TYR A 503 -10.67 -22.46 -7.02
CA TYR A 503 -12.02 -22.22 -6.52
C TYR A 503 -12.30 -22.94 -5.20
N GLU A 504 -11.63 -24.06 -4.95
CA GLU A 504 -11.78 -24.87 -3.74
C GLU A 504 -10.39 -25.15 -3.15
N ILE A 505 -10.20 -24.81 -1.89
CA ILE A 505 -8.97 -25.18 -1.17
C ILE A 505 -9.09 -26.70 -0.85
N PRO A 506 -8.08 -27.52 -1.19
CA PRO A 506 -8.10 -28.94 -0.87
C PRO A 506 -8.41 -29.19 0.62
N ALA A 507 -9.31 -30.12 0.92
CA ALA A 507 -9.70 -30.44 2.30
C ALA A 507 -8.51 -30.84 3.19
N SER A 508 -7.45 -31.40 2.59
CA SER A 508 -6.18 -31.70 3.26
C SER A 508 -5.43 -30.45 3.79
N GLU A 509 -5.75 -29.26 3.26
CA GLU A 509 -5.16 -27.98 3.70
C GLU A 509 -6.13 -27.15 4.57
N ALA A 510 -7.45 -27.42 4.45
CA ALA A 510 -8.47 -26.74 5.23
C ALA A 510 -8.53 -27.24 6.68
N GLU A 511 -8.13 -28.48 6.92
CA GLU A 511 -8.07 -29.13 8.22
C GLU A 511 -6.71 -29.77 8.46
N GLU A 512 -5.68 -28.97 8.80
CA GLU A 512 -4.92 -29.43 9.95
C GLU A 512 -5.71 -28.95 11.17
N PRO A 513 -6.10 -29.85 12.10
CA PRO A 513 -6.48 -29.39 13.42
C PRO A 513 -5.31 -28.49 13.86
N GLU A 514 -5.59 -27.28 14.34
CA GLU A 514 -4.69 -26.58 15.27
C GLU A 514 -3.99 -27.69 16.04
N GLN A 515 -2.66 -27.82 15.93
CA GLN A 515 -1.95 -28.85 16.70
C GLN A 515 -2.57 -28.74 18.06
N GLN A 516 -3.37 -29.73 18.47
CA GLN A 516 -3.94 -29.75 19.80
C GLN A 516 -2.71 -29.72 20.69
N ILE A 517 -2.35 -28.51 21.11
CA ILE A 517 -1.26 -28.32 22.05
C ILE A 517 -1.71 -29.14 23.24
N PRO A 518 -0.99 -30.21 23.58
CA PRO A 518 -1.45 -31.11 24.62
C PRO A 518 -1.60 -30.27 25.88
N ASP A 519 -2.84 -30.12 26.35
CA ASP A 519 -3.12 -29.40 27.58
C ASP A 519 -3.02 -30.36 28.73
N TYR A 520 -2.08 -30.11 29.60
CA TYR A 520 -1.78 -30.93 30.78
C TYR A 520 -1.47 -30.00 31.96
N PRO A 521 -1.71 -30.44 33.21
CA PRO A 521 -1.44 -29.64 34.37
C PRO A 521 0.07 -29.40 34.55
N VAL A 522 0.41 -28.16 34.91
CA VAL A 522 1.78 -27.70 35.16
C VAL A 522 1.85 -26.81 36.38
N HIS A 523 3.00 -26.83 37.06
CA HIS A 523 3.35 -25.85 38.10
C HIS A 523 4.26 -24.79 37.48
N LEU A 524 3.89 -23.54 37.65
CA LEU A 524 4.61 -22.37 37.12
C LEU A 524 5.32 -21.66 38.25
N PHE A 525 6.57 -21.29 38.03
CA PHE A 525 7.41 -20.55 38.97
C PHE A 525 8.00 -19.34 38.23
N PHE A 526 7.94 -18.17 38.86
CA PHE A 526 8.56 -16.95 38.37
C PHE A 526 9.39 -16.30 39.47
N THR A 527 10.64 -15.94 39.15
CA THR A 527 11.60 -15.42 40.12
C THR A 527 11.80 -13.92 39.98
N ARG A 528 12.38 -13.28 41.01
CA ARG A 528 12.68 -11.84 41.05
C ARG A 528 13.65 -11.43 39.93
N ASP A 529 14.63 -12.28 39.63
CA ASP A 529 15.61 -12.02 38.57
C ASP A 529 15.08 -12.33 37.16
N GLY A 530 13.78 -12.67 37.01
CA GLY A 530 13.11 -12.86 35.73
C GLY A 530 13.28 -14.25 35.12
N TYR A 531 13.55 -15.27 35.93
CA TYR A 531 13.55 -16.67 35.45
C TYR A 531 12.16 -17.28 35.60
N PHE A 532 11.79 -18.07 34.60
CA PHE A 532 10.52 -18.79 34.57
C PHE A 532 10.74 -20.30 34.43
N LYS A 533 9.97 -21.07 35.18
CA LYS A 533 9.96 -22.53 35.10
C LYS A 533 8.55 -23.05 34.95
N LYS A 534 8.39 -24.00 34.03
CA LYS A 534 7.20 -24.81 33.85
C LYS A 534 7.56 -26.26 34.21
N ILE A 535 6.97 -26.81 35.24
CA ILE A 535 7.31 -28.14 35.79
C ILE A 535 6.04 -28.99 35.82
N THR A 536 6.09 -30.19 35.27
CA THR A 536 4.97 -31.14 35.37
C THR A 536 4.81 -31.66 36.81
N PRO A 537 3.59 -31.99 37.24
CA PRO A 537 3.36 -32.52 38.62
C PRO A 537 4.20 -33.76 38.91
N GLN A 538 4.43 -34.62 37.94
CA GLN A 538 5.26 -35.80 38.09
C GLN A 538 6.72 -35.43 38.33
N SER A 539 7.26 -34.48 37.56
CA SER A 539 8.64 -33.99 37.71
C SER A 539 8.83 -33.27 39.06
N LEU A 540 7.84 -32.53 39.50
CA LEU A 540 7.89 -31.80 40.76
C LEU A 540 7.90 -32.75 41.97
N ARG A 541 7.07 -33.83 41.96
CA ARG A 541 7.03 -34.83 43.06
C ARG A 541 8.36 -35.57 43.20
N MET A 542 9.11 -35.73 42.13
CA MET A 542 10.42 -36.43 42.12
C MET A 542 11.60 -35.47 42.38
N SER A 543 11.35 -34.23 42.67
CA SER A 543 12.35 -33.16 42.73
C SER A 543 12.57 -32.71 44.21
N GLY A 544 13.80 -32.30 44.55
CA GLY A 544 14.13 -31.57 45.74
C GLY A 544 13.79 -30.08 45.66
N GLU A 545 14.56 -29.26 46.35
CA GLU A 545 14.39 -27.80 46.34
C GLU A 545 14.61 -27.20 44.93
N GLN A 546 13.95 -26.04 44.69
CA GLN A 546 14.09 -25.28 43.48
C GLN A 546 15.49 -24.66 43.36
N LYS A 547 16.23 -24.96 42.28
CA LYS A 547 17.49 -24.28 42.03
C LYS A 547 17.22 -22.85 41.57
N LEU A 548 17.75 -21.88 42.30
CA LEU A 548 17.69 -20.44 42.00
C LEU A 548 19.10 -19.92 41.72
N LYS A 549 19.20 -18.76 41.10
CA LYS A 549 20.43 -18.01 41.01
C LYS A 549 20.80 -17.46 42.42
N ASP A 550 22.10 -17.24 42.67
CA ASP A 550 22.57 -16.72 43.95
C ASP A 550 21.89 -15.36 44.28
N GLY A 551 21.17 -15.30 45.41
CA GLY A 551 20.45 -14.11 45.82
C GLY A 551 19.08 -13.90 45.18
N ASP A 552 18.62 -14.77 44.29
CA ASP A 552 17.29 -14.74 43.68
C ASP A 552 16.23 -15.42 44.57
N GLU A 553 14.96 -15.05 44.40
CA GLU A 553 13.83 -15.62 45.14
C GLU A 553 12.62 -15.85 44.24
N VAL A 554 11.77 -16.81 44.58
CA VAL A 554 10.52 -17.08 43.86
C VAL A 554 9.49 -16.04 44.25
N LEU A 555 9.07 -15.22 43.32
CA LEU A 555 8.01 -14.21 43.52
C LEU A 555 6.61 -14.77 43.33
N PHE A 556 6.47 -15.75 42.45
CA PHE A 556 5.16 -16.26 42.07
C PHE A 556 5.22 -17.76 41.81
N THR A 557 4.23 -18.48 42.34
CA THR A 557 4.01 -19.89 42.02
C THR A 557 2.52 -20.15 41.90
N CYS A 558 2.11 -20.94 40.90
CA CYS A 558 0.74 -21.39 40.77
C CYS A 558 0.66 -22.72 40.01
N GLU A 559 -0.45 -23.41 40.23
CA GLU A 559 -0.88 -24.54 39.38
C GLU A 559 -1.72 -24.01 38.23
N SER A 560 -1.46 -24.50 37.03
CA SER A 560 -2.17 -24.09 35.82
C SER A 560 -2.11 -25.21 34.78
N THR A 561 -2.47 -24.89 33.53
CA THR A 561 -2.36 -25.80 32.41
C THR A 561 -1.38 -25.31 31.36
N ASN A 562 -0.90 -26.22 30.49
CA ASN A 562 0.07 -25.88 29.46
C ASN A 562 -0.46 -24.88 28.44
N SER A 563 -1.78 -24.78 28.23
CA SER A 563 -2.41 -23.84 27.31
C SER A 563 -2.62 -22.42 27.90
N THR A 564 -2.40 -22.22 29.18
CA THR A 564 -2.67 -20.95 29.87
C THR A 564 -1.87 -19.80 29.31
N GLU A 565 -2.50 -18.65 29.21
CA GLU A 565 -1.87 -17.41 28.75
C GLU A 565 -1.14 -16.70 29.90
N LEU A 566 0.05 -16.17 29.58
CA LEU A 566 0.96 -15.50 30.50
C LEU A 566 1.17 -14.05 30.07
N LEU A 567 1.09 -13.13 31.02
CA LEU A 567 1.35 -11.71 30.82
C LEU A 567 2.56 -11.30 31.68
N PHE A 568 3.64 -10.84 31.04
CA PHE A 568 4.84 -10.35 31.75
C PHE A 568 4.91 -8.84 31.63
N PHE A 569 4.74 -8.15 32.77
CA PHE A 569 4.85 -6.70 32.90
C PHE A 569 6.30 -6.30 33.14
N THR A 570 6.82 -5.30 32.40
CA THR A 570 8.24 -4.94 32.43
C THR A 570 8.48 -3.53 33.01
N ASN A 571 9.73 -3.26 33.41
CA ASN A 571 10.19 -1.94 33.85
C ASN A 571 10.08 -0.86 32.73
N HIS A 572 10.02 -1.24 31.45
CA HIS A 572 9.81 -0.32 30.34
C HIS A 572 8.32 -0.03 30.07
N ARG A 573 7.44 -0.33 31.04
CA ARG A 573 5.98 -0.08 30.91
C ARG A 573 5.35 -0.79 29.72
N GLN A 574 5.80 -1.99 29.48
CA GLN A 574 5.31 -2.87 28.44
C GLN A 574 4.74 -4.14 29.08
N VAL A 575 3.90 -4.84 28.33
CA VAL A 575 3.46 -6.19 28.70
C VAL A 575 3.67 -7.12 27.53
N TYR A 576 4.34 -8.23 27.80
CA TYR A 576 4.55 -9.30 26.82
C TYR A 576 3.54 -10.42 27.07
N LYS A 577 2.91 -10.88 26.01
CA LYS A 577 1.93 -11.97 26.03
C LYS A 577 2.59 -13.23 25.48
N SER A 578 2.39 -14.32 26.18
CA SER A 578 2.91 -15.64 25.82
C SER A 578 1.98 -16.71 26.39
N HIS A 579 2.17 -17.98 26.01
CA HIS A 579 1.48 -19.09 26.61
C HIS A 579 2.48 -19.97 27.33
N ALA A 580 2.00 -20.77 28.30
CA ALA A 580 2.87 -21.70 29.01
C ALA A 580 3.54 -22.72 28.06
N TYR A 581 2.89 -23.10 26.97
CA TYR A 581 3.47 -23.98 25.94
C TYR A 581 4.62 -23.36 25.11
N ASP A 582 4.77 -22.03 25.12
CA ASP A 582 5.91 -21.36 24.47
C ASP A 582 7.23 -21.65 25.20
N PHE A 583 7.15 -22.09 26.44
CA PHE A 583 8.29 -22.48 27.29
C PHE A 583 8.42 -23.98 27.41
N ALA A 584 9.64 -24.49 27.41
CA ALA A 584 9.90 -25.92 27.54
C ALA A 584 9.61 -26.41 28.98
N ASP A 585 9.19 -27.69 29.13
CA ASP A 585 9.10 -28.31 30.44
C ASP A 585 10.48 -28.39 31.07
N SER A 586 10.59 -27.93 32.32
CA SER A 586 11.84 -27.87 33.05
C SER A 586 11.83 -28.76 34.31
N LYS A 587 12.96 -28.86 34.98
CA LYS A 587 13.12 -29.59 36.26
C LYS A 587 13.43 -28.59 37.36
N ALA A 588 13.10 -28.92 38.61
CA ALA A 588 13.46 -28.10 39.77
C ALA A 588 14.97 -27.82 39.89
N SER A 589 15.80 -28.75 39.41
CA SER A 589 17.28 -28.67 39.47
C SER A 589 17.94 -27.73 38.45
N VAL A 590 17.19 -27.09 37.54
CA VAL A 590 17.70 -26.12 36.59
C VAL A 590 17.20 -24.71 36.91
N LEU A 591 17.84 -23.68 36.36
CA LEU A 591 17.44 -22.28 36.58
C LEU A 591 16.11 -21.93 35.87
N GLY A 592 15.75 -22.64 34.80
CA GLY A 592 14.63 -22.30 33.94
C GLY A 592 15.00 -21.32 32.81
N ASP A 593 13.97 -20.81 32.10
CA ASP A 593 14.14 -19.89 31.01
C ASP A 593 14.24 -18.45 31.53
N TYR A 594 15.22 -17.69 31.03
CA TYR A 594 15.29 -16.27 31.29
C TYR A 594 14.29 -15.54 30.38
N VAL A 595 13.22 -15.01 30.97
CA VAL A 595 12.05 -14.48 30.23
C VAL A 595 12.43 -13.38 29.26
N ALA A 596 13.35 -12.48 29.62
CA ALA A 596 13.76 -11.39 28.75
C ALA A 596 14.39 -11.90 27.44
N SER A 597 15.22 -12.96 27.52
CA SER A 597 15.79 -13.59 26.33
C SER A 597 14.76 -14.42 25.56
N ALA A 598 13.90 -15.16 26.25
CA ALA A 598 12.89 -16.03 25.64
C ALA A 598 11.84 -15.22 24.84
N LEU A 599 11.49 -14.03 25.31
CA LEU A 599 10.50 -13.16 24.67
C LEU A 599 11.10 -12.03 23.83
N GLY A 600 12.44 -11.97 23.69
CA GLY A 600 13.14 -10.97 22.89
C GLY A 600 12.91 -9.54 23.38
N MET A 601 13.01 -9.32 24.71
CA MET A 601 12.88 -8.00 25.33
C MET A 601 14.06 -7.09 24.94
N GLU A 602 13.86 -5.78 25.06
CA GLU A 602 14.88 -4.77 24.72
C GLU A 602 16.04 -4.80 25.73
N GLU A 603 17.17 -4.23 25.37
CA GLU A 603 18.32 -4.13 26.28
C GLU A 603 17.95 -3.30 27.52
N GLY A 604 18.22 -3.85 28.71
CA GLY A 604 17.85 -3.25 29.99
C GLY A 604 16.37 -3.42 30.38
N GLU A 605 15.56 -4.08 29.57
CA GLU A 605 14.19 -4.42 29.90
C GLU A 605 14.13 -5.73 30.70
N VAL A 606 13.47 -5.68 31.88
CA VAL A 606 13.30 -6.83 32.78
C VAL A 606 11.84 -7.03 33.15
N PRO A 607 11.36 -8.28 33.24
CA PRO A 607 10.02 -8.56 33.71
C PRO A 607 9.93 -8.38 35.21
N LEU A 608 9.00 -7.55 35.66
CA LEU A 608 8.77 -7.24 37.07
C LEU A 608 7.67 -8.09 37.69
N TYR A 609 6.68 -8.51 36.91
CA TYR A 609 5.49 -9.19 37.41
C TYR A 609 4.91 -10.11 36.34
N MET A 610 4.42 -11.25 36.77
CA MET A 610 3.74 -12.22 35.89
C MET A 610 2.29 -12.41 36.30
N VAL A 611 1.38 -12.43 35.33
CA VAL A 611 -0.02 -12.81 35.53
C VAL A 611 -0.30 -14.06 34.70
N VAL A 612 -0.99 -15.00 35.32
CA VAL A 612 -1.51 -16.22 34.69
C VAL A 612 -3.01 -16.03 34.51
N THR A 613 -3.53 -16.10 33.29
CA THR A 613 -4.95 -15.86 33.05
C THR A 613 -5.53 -16.84 32.04
N PRO A 614 -6.67 -17.48 32.32
CA PRO A 614 -7.40 -18.26 31.35
C PRO A 614 -8.46 -17.45 30.58
N ASP A 615 -8.93 -16.29 31.12
CA ASP A 615 -10.14 -15.61 30.65
C ASP A 615 -10.12 -14.08 30.80
N TYR A 616 -8.96 -13.48 31.09
CA TYR A 616 -8.78 -12.04 31.29
C TYR A 616 -9.72 -11.37 32.32
N LYS A 617 -10.24 -12.11 33.28
CA LYS A 617 -11.03 -11.57 34.41
C LYS A 617 -10.14 -11.02 35.51
N GLY A 618 -10.68 -10.10 36.30
CA GLY A 618 -9.96 -9.44 37.39
C GLY A 618 -9.31 -8.12 36.96
N TRP A 619 -8.45 -7.60 37.84
CA TRP A 619 -7.85 -6.27 37.66
C TRP A 619 -6.37 -6.28 38.00
N MET A 620 -5.60 -5.46 37.25
CA MET A 620 -4.26 -5.03 37.63
C MET A 620 -4.34 -3.76 38.45
N LEU A 621 -3.68 -3.76 39.61
CA LEU A 621 -3.47 -2.59 40.42
C LEU A 621 -2.04 -2.08 40.26
N PHE A 622 -1.89 -0.78 39.96
CA PHE A 622 -0.61 -0.10 39.90
C PHE A 622 -0.59 1.00 40.97
N LEU A 623 0.19 0.78 42.03
CA LEU A 623 0.37 1.74 43.10
C LEU A 623 1.66 2.51 42.86
N TYR A 624 1.54 3.83 42.77
CA TYR A 624 2.65 4.72 42.46
C TYR A 624 3.20 5.38 43.74
N GLU A 625 4.48 5.79 43.68
CA GLU A 625 5.16 6.43 44.83
C GLU A 625 4.47 7.71 45.32
N ASN A 626 3.70 8.38 44.48
CA ASN A 626 2.90 9.55 44.84
C ASN A 626 1.60 9.23 45.59
N GLY A 627 1.35 7.97 45.96
CA GLY A 627 0.16 7.51 46.68
C GLY A 627 -1.08 7.33 45.80
N LYS A 628 -0.98 7.45 44.46
CA LYS A 628 -2.06 7.14 43.52
C LYS A 628 -2.08 5.65 43.20
N CYS A 629 -3.28 5.12 42.98
CA CYS A 629 -3.47 3.77 42.50
C CYS A 629 -4.36 3.76 41.26
N ALA A 630 -3.92 3.05 40.22
CA ALA A 630 -4.71 2.75 39.03
C ALA A 630 -5.23 1.31 39.15
N LYS A 631 -6.54 1.13 38.99
CA LYS A 631 -7.21 -0.17 38.89
C LYS A 631 -7.65 -0.35 37.45
N VAL A 632 -7.01 -1.27 36.73
CA VAL A 632 -7.22 -1.50 35.28
C VAL A 632 -7.75 -2.91 35.10
N PRO A 633 -8.91 -3.12 34.41
CA PRO A 633 -9.42 -4.46 34.15
C PRO A 633 -8.45 -5.24 33.26
N LEU A 634 -8.24 -6.51 33.57
CA LEU A 634 -7.30 -7.36 32.84
C LEU A 634 -7.72 -7.52 31.37
N SER A 635 -9.02 -7.44 31.08
CA SER A 635 -9.55 -7.40 29.71
C SER A 635 -9.00 -6.25 28.83
N SER A 636 -8.47 -5.17 29.44
CA SER A 636 -7.78 -4.10 28.70
C SER A 636 -6.48 -4.55 28.03
N TYR A 637 -5.93 -5.69 28.43
CA TYR A 637 -4.73 -6.32 27.84
C TYR A 637 -5.07 -7.45 26.86
N GLU A 638 -6.34 -7.81 26.72
CA GLU A 638 -6.81 -8.73 25.69
C GLU A 638 -6.71 -8.09 24.30
N THR A 639 -6.28 -8.86 23.31
CA THR A 639 -6.17 -8.40 21.92
C THR A 639 -6.78 -9.42 20.97
N LYS A 640 -7.58 -8.95 20.02
CA LYS A 640 -8.17 -9.79 18.94
C LYS A 640 -7.14 -10.34 17.96
N GLN A 641 -5.93 -9.83 17.96
CA GLN A 641 -4.82 -10.27 17.12
C GLN A 641 -3.70 -10.79 18.00
N ASN A 642 -2.92 -11.76 17.52
CA ASN A 642 -1.73 -12.30 18.20
C ASN A 642 -0.61 -11.24 18.35
N ARG A 643 -0.88 -10.17 19.06
CA ARG A 643 0.12 -9.17 19.41
C ARG A 643 0.85 -9.65 20.67
N ARG A 644 2.11 -10.03 20.51
CA ARG A 644 2.96 -10.49 21.62
C ARG A 644 3.41 -9.37 22.55
N LYS A 645 3.42 -8.11 22.13
CA LYS A 645 3.92 -6.95 22.87
C LYS A 645 2.90 -5.81 22.85
N LEU A 646 2.54 -5.28 24.02
CA LEU A 646 1.69 -4.11 24.18
C LEU A 646 2.46 -3.01 24.88
N LEU A 647 2.48 -1.82 24.28
CA LEU A 647 3.09 -0.62 24.84
C LEU A 647 2.14 0.08 25.82
N LYS A 648 2.68 0.92 26.71
CA LYS A 648 1.93 1.72 27.69
C LYS A 648 1.03 0.84 28.57
N ALA A 649 1.62 -0.18 29.16
CA ALA A 649 0.91 -1.10 30.03
C ALA A 649 0.47 -0.45 31.35
N TYR A 650 1.16 0.58 31.80
CA TYR A 650 0.82 1.42 32.97
C TYR A 650 1.41 2.83 32.79
N SER A 651 1.01 3.79 33.68
CA SER A 651 1.34 5.21 33.50
C SER A 651 2.82 5.53 33.75
N ASP A 652 3.31 6.55 33.06
CA ASP A 652 4.64 7.15 33.22
C ASP A 652 4.67 8.43 34.07
N LYS A 653 3.50 8.86 34.58
CA LYS A 653 3.36 10.13 35.31
C LYS A 653 3.90 10.12 36.75
N ALA A 654 4.24 8.95 37.24
CA ALA A 654 4.88 8.75 38.54
C ALA A 654 5.61 7.41 38.53
N GLU A 655 6.64 7.27 39.41
CA GLU A 655 7.35 6.01 39.58
C GLU A 655 6.41 4.95 40.17
N LEU A 656 6.51 3.74 39.66
CA LEU A 656 5.74 2.61 40.12
C LEU A 656 6.35 2.08 41.43
N ALA A 657 5.57 2.07 42.49
CA ALA A 657 5.99 1.47 43.76
C ALA A 657 5.69 -0.03 43.78
N PHE A 658 4.46 -0.41 43.48
CA PHE A 658 4.01 -1.81 43.47
C PHE A 658 2.98 -2.07 42.38
N MET A 659 2.95 -3.30 41.90
CA MET A 659 1.84 -3.81 41.06
C MET A 659 1.31 -5.13 41.64
N ARG A 660 0.02 -5.35 41.45
CA ARG A 660 -0.65 -6.56 41.98
C ARG A 660 -1.83 -6.93 41.08
N PHE A 661 -1.96 -8.19 40.79
CA PHE A 661 -3.17 -8.75 40.16
C PHE A 661 -4.16 -9.16 41.25
N ILE A 662 -5.44 -8.84 41.10
CA ILE A 662 -6.54 -9.29 41.91
C ILE A 662 -7.63 -9.94 41.07
N PRO A 663 -7.96 -11.22 41.28
CA PRO A 663 -9.00 -11.90 40.50
C PRO A 663 -10.42 -11.43 40.85
N GLU A 664 -10.63 -11.05 42.13
CA GLU A 664 -11.90 -10.58 42.67
C GLU A 664 -11.67 -9.38 43.59
N GLU A 665 -12.76 -8.65 43.91
CA GLU A 665 -12.70 -7.53 44.83
C GLU A 665 -12.26 -8.01 46.22
N THR A 666 -11.22 -7.39 46.75
CA THR A 666 -10.58 -7.81 48.00
C THR A 666 -10.15 -6.61 48.86
N GLU A 667 -9.77 -6.86 50.10
CA GLU A 667 -9.20 -5.84 50.98
C GLU A 667 -7.66 -5.82 50.82
N LEU A 668 -7.11 -4.66 50.51
CA LEU A 668 -5.69 -4.42 50.29
C LEU A 668 -5.07 -3.85 51.58
N ALA A 669 -3.88 -4.29 51.94
CA ALA A 669 -3.08 -3.72 53.01
C ALA A 669 -1.91 -2.93 52.42
N ILE A 670 -1.90 -1.61 52.62
CA ILE A 670 -0.87 -0.69 52.12
C ILE A 670 -0.09 -0.17 53.34
N PHE A 671 1.22 -0.47 53.37
CA PHE A 671 2.14 -0.02 54.37
C PHE A 671 2.95 1.17 53.87
N THR A 672 3.23 2.11 54.75
CA THR A 672 4.04 3.28 54.41
C THR A 672 5.34 3.28 55.25
N THR A 673 6.38 3.93 54.72
CA THR A 673 7.73 3.98 55.38
C THR A 673 7.72 4.64 56.75
N ASN A 674 6.68 5.38 57.11
CA ASN A 674 6.48 5.98 58.43
C ASN A 674 5.59 5.16 59.36
N ASN A 675 5.61 3.83 59.19
CA ASN A 675 4.91 2.84 60.03
C ASN A 675 3.38 3.06 60.11
N ARG A 676 2.74 3.36 58.98
CA ARG A 676 1.28 3.42 58.89
C ARG A 676 0.74 2.31 58.01
N LEU A 677 -0.44 1.84 58.39
CA LEU A 677 -1.19 0.84 57.63
C LEU A 677 -2.54 1.40 57.20
N LEU A 678 -2.92 1.12 55.95
CA LEU A 678 -4.26 1.31 55.43
C LEU A 678 -4.81 -0.04 54.98
N LEU A 679 -5.99 -0.38 55.45
CA LEU A 679 -6.79 -1.47 54.88
C LEU A 679 -7.83 -0.83 53.95
N VAL A 680 -7.67 -1.07 52.67
CA VAL A 680 -8.46 -0.43 51.62
C VAL A 680 -9.22 -1.50 50.82
N GLY A 681 -10.56 -1.46 50.87
CA GLY A 681 -11.34 -2.30 49.95
C GLY A 681 -11.07 -1.88 48.48
N SER A 682 -10.69 -2.82 47.64
CA SER A 682 -10.37 -2.56 46.23
C SER A 682 -11.58 -1.97 45.46
N ALA A 683 -12.81 -2.22 45.93
CA ALA A 683 -14.04 -1.62 45.41
C ALA A 683 -14.11 -0.09 45.57
N LEU A 684 -13.36 0.49 46.54
CA LEU A 684 -13.26 1.94 46.71
C LEU A 684 -12.39 2.61 45.65
N ILE A 685 -11.58 1.84 44.89
CA ILE A 685 -10.72 2.34 43.83
C ILE A 685 -11.49 2.22 42.49
N PRO A 686 -11.86 3.34 41.84
CA PRO A 686 -12.64 3.30 40.63
C PRO A 686 -11.83 2.68 39.49
N GLU A 687 -12.47 1.79 38.77
CA GLU A 687 -11.93 1.15 37.54
C GLU A 687 -11.67 2.17 36.43
N LYS A 688 -10.60 1.97 35.67
CA LYS A 688 -10.21 2.77 34.52
C LYS A 688 -9.85 1.85 33.35
N ALA A 689 -10.60 1.91 32.26
CA ALA A 689 -10.35 1.10 31.06
C ALA A 689 -9.04 1.44 30.33
N THR A 690 -8.52 2.67 30.51
CA THR A 690 -7.28 3.12 29.87
C THR A 690 -6.07 2.62 30.66
N ARG A 691 -5.20 1.84 30.02
CA ARG A 691 -4.02 1.20 30.64
C ARG A 691 -3.03 2.18 31.26
N ASP A 692 -2.70 3.30 30.56
CA ASP A 692 -1.73 4.31 30.97
C ASP A 692 -2.32 5.38 31.92
N THR A 693 -3.40 5.07 32.61
CA THR A 693 -4.04 5.99 33.55
C THR A 693 -3.16 6.24 34.80
N ALA A 694 -3.09 7.50 35.22
CA ALA A 694 -2.40 7.88 36.47
C ALA A 694 -3.15 7.42 37.75
N GLY A 695 -4.36 6.86 37.63
CA GLY A 695 -5.17 6.41 38.72
C GLY A 695 -5.75 7.55 39.57
N VAL A 696 -6.22 7.18 40.79
CA VAL A 696 -6.80 8.08 41.77
C VAL A 696 -5.93 8.14 43.04
N ASN A 697 -6.04 9.21 43.80
CA ASN A 697 -5.35 9.31 45.08
C ASN A 697 -5.96 8.30 46.07
N VAL A 698 -5.13 7.40 46.57
CA VAL A 698 -5.52 6.37 47.56
C VAL A 698 -4.85 6.66 48.91
N VAL A 699 -3.54 6.93 48.87
CA VAL A 699 -2.76 7.18 50.09
C VAL A 699 -2.38 8.66 50.17
N THR A 700 -2.72 9.32 51.26
CA THR A 700 -2.20 10.65 51.58
C THR A 700 -0.86 10.52 52.30
N LEU A 701 0.22 10.69 51.54
CA LEU A 701 1.58 10.60 52.07
C LEU A 701 1.98 11.88 52.83
N LYS A 702 2.61 11.71 54.01
CA LYS A 702 3.26 12.83 54.71
C LYS A 702 4.61 13.16 54.05
N LYS A 703 5.14 14.35 54.30
CA LYS A 703 6.44 14.79 53.80
C LYS A 703 7.53 13.74 54.17
N ASN A 704 8.29 13.30 53.23
CA ASN A 704 9.31 12.24 53.31
C ASN A 704 8.78 10.84 53.68
N ALA A 705 7.52 10.53 53.40
CA ALA A 705 6.99 9.18 53.51
C ALA A 705 6.73 8.62 52.11
N GLY A 706 7.06 7.35 51.91
CA GLY A 706 6.79 6.57 50.71
C GLY A 706 5.91 5.35 51.01
N ILE A 707 5.62 4.56 50.01
CA ILE A 707 4.96 3.26 50.13
C ILE A 707 6.03 2.19 50.37
N SER A 708 5.88 1.39 51.39
CA SER A 708 6.87 0.34 51.75
C SER A 708 6.42 -1.06 51.34
N ARG A 709 5.11 -1.34 51.28
CA ARG A 709 4.57 -2.66 50.93
C ARG A 709 3.12 -2.57 50.46
N LEU A 710 2.75 -3.42 49.53
CA LEU A 710 1.36 -3.69 49.12
C LEU A 710 1.12 -5.20 49.17
N THR A 711 0.11 -5.63 49.92
CA THR A 711 -0.29 -7.04 50.04
C THR A 711 -1.81 -7.15 50.16
N LEU A 712 -2.34 -8.37 50.10
CA LEU A 712 -3.73 -8.64 50.47
C LEU A 712 -3.87 -8.57 51.97
N ALA A 713 -5.00 -8.08 52.48
CA ALA A 713 -5.29 -8.07 53.92
C ALA A 713 -5.59 -9.48 54.44
N GLU A 714 -6.01 -10.38 53.56
CA GLU A 714 -6.23 -11.79 53.86
C GLU A 714 -4.90 -12.45 54.27
N GLY A 715 -4.88 -13.11 55.41
CA GLY A 715 -3.66 -13.72 55.97
C GLY A 715 -2.81 -12.79 56.85
N LEU A 716 -3.20 -11.53 57.05
CA LEU A 716 -2.57 -10.66 58.05
C LEU A 716 -3.26 -10.83 59.39
N GLU A 717 -2.53 -11.29 60.42
CA GLU A 717 -3.00 -11.34 61.80
C GLU A 717 -2.88 -9.94 62.43
N LEU A 718 -3.99 -9.20 62.44
CA LEU A 718 -4.09 -7.87 63.05
C LEU A 718 -5.03 -7.90 64.26
N ASN A 719 -4.55 -7.44 65.39
CA ASN A 719 -5.33 -7.41 66.64
C ASN A 719 -6.45 -6.35 66.60
N ASP A 720 -6.27 -5.27 65.85
CA ASP A 720 -7.24 -4.17 65.74
C ASP A 720 -7.46 -3.76 64.24
N ALA A 721 -7.82 -4.73 63.39
CA ALA A 721 -8.05 -4.49 61.99
C ALA A 721 -9.05 -3.34 61.66
N PRO A 722 -10.16 -3.13 62.44
CA PRO A 722 -11.09 -2.03 62.20
C PRO A 722 -10.45 -0.64 62.27
N ARG A 723 -9.38 -0.46 63.02
CA ARG A 723 -8.64 0.80 63.16
C ARG A 723 -7.94 1.20 61.88
N TYR A 724 -7.51 0.25 61.05
CA TYR A 724 -6.75 0.45 59.83
C TYR A 724 -7.65 0.53 58.59
N ARG A 725 -8.94 0.14 58.71
CA ARG A 725 -9.90 0.17 57.60
C ARG A 725 -10.28 1.59 57.23
N VAL A 726 -10.20 1.84 55.95
CA VAL A 726 -10.50 3.12 55.33
C VAL A 726 -11.90 3.07 54.71
N ARG A 727 -12.73 4.07 54.98
CA ARG A 727 -14.10 4.19 54.45
C ARG A 727 -14.18 5.11 53.21
N THR A 728 -13.25 6.04 53.08
CA THR A 728 -13.19 7.01 52.00
C THR A 728 -11.76 7.25 51.56
N LEU A 729 -11.54 7.47 50.28
CA LEU A 729 -10.24 7.77 49.68
C LEU A 729 -10.14 9.25 49.29
N PRO A 730 -8.95 9.89 49.38
CA PRO A 730 -7.68 9.36 49.90
C PRO A 730 -7.62 9.36 51.44
N ALA A 731 -6.78 8.48 52.02
CA ALA A 731 -6.59 8.38 53.46
C ALA A 731 -5.11 8.32 53.85
N ALA A 732 -4.78 8.81 55.08
CA ALA A 732 -3.41 8.81 55.57
C ALA A 732 -3.00 7.54 56.31
N GLY A 733 -3.95 6.63 56.56
CA GLY A 733 -3.76 5.42 57.36
C GLY A 733 -3.57 5.69 58.86
N ALA A 734 -3.58 4.63 59.64
CA ALA A 734 -3.33 4.68 61.07
C ALA A 734 -1.92 4.16 61.41
N THR A 735 -1.28 4.71 62.44
CA THR A 735 0.02 4.23 62.91
C THR A 735 -0.11 2.80 63.45
N LEU A 736 0.76 1.90 63.01
CA LEU A 736 0.83 0.52 63.49
C LEU A 736 1.12 0.47 64.99
N LYS A 737 0.29 -0.27 65.74
CA LYS A 737 0.53 -0.59 67.12
C LYS A 737 1.67 -1.61 67.23
N GLU A 738 2.39 -1.62 68.35
CA GLU A 738 3.49 -2.57 68.59
C GLU A 738 3.04 -4.03 68.45
N ASN A 739 1.83 -4.34 68.89
CA ASN A 739 1.26 -5.70 68.83
C ASN A 739 0.79 -6.11 67.38
N ASP A 740 0.73 -5.17 66.45
CA ASP A 740 0.38 -5.38 65.08
C ASP A 740 1.61 -5.21 64.14
N ARG A 741 2.80 -5.02 64.70
CA ARG A 741 4.06 -5.02 63.94
C ARG A 741 4.35 -6.45 63.53
N ILE A 742 4.08 -6.73 62.28
CA ILE A 742 4.45 -7.98 61.61
C ILE A 742 5.97 -7.93 61.44
N GLU A 743 6.70 -8.76 62.19
CA GLU A 743 8.11 -9.01 61.90
C GLU A 743 8.22 -9.42 60.47
N GLN A 744 9.20 -8.85 59.78
CA GLN A 744 9.45 -9.15 58.36
C GLN A 744 9.72 -10.65 58.23
N LEU A 745 8.68 -11.44 57.95
CA LEU A 745 8.85 -12.70 57.28
C LEU A 745 9.18 -12.35 55.81
N THR A 746 10.46 -12.40 55.50
CA THR A 746 10.99 -12.48 54.14
C THR A 746 10.35 -13.69 53.49
N LEU A 747 9.41 -13.46 52.58
CA LEU A 747 8.99 -14.39 51.55
C LEU A 747 9.16 -13.70 50.21
#